data_8d6d9b3f11e1977caf7619560bea3547
#
_entry.id   8d6d9b3f11e1977caf7619560bea3547
#
_cell.length_a   1.000
_cell.length_b   1.000
_cell.length_c   1.000
_cell.angle_alpha   90.00
_cell.angle_beta   90.00
_cell.angle_gamma   90.00
#
_symmetry.space_group_name_H-M   'P 1'
#
loop_
_entity.id
_entity.type
_entity.pdbx_description
1 polymer ?
#
loop_
_entity_poly.entity_id
_entity_poly.type
_entity_poly.pdbx_seq_one_letter_code
_entity_poly.pdbx_strand_id
1 'polypeptide(L)'
;MTALQTHARALYVVLGCLAWSSPLLAQPVSDLPRAEYYVARELFRVGRTLEAADGFRTALNRARRVGEQRWVDSIPPLIMLGECHYQQGNLSLALEQYDAALLLALSNPGWIDQVEVQVEQLAELESTKKVNWLSKSRQTKTVVVPAGLQLSVDPTQAQPTPQGGVLAPVSLVTQLDVTEVLRTMSIALMRRWEVLGPLAKHSPLAAPLDAMFARNPMQVAPWLTASWKVLRGVSSLGSNAQVDARQLVREGTLIANQADYYLSPQALLVLGKLDARDGNYPAAIVSFQDAALLAAQFEQMAVVAESLSELSACAAASGRLDLLDPLQRIATWANKKSSSVQVAALIGAGELAEYAEDFVLADKLLRQAAVMLRGREVSLPRAQASLAYTTSLLAFGQNRRALGLTNLELALKFTRGTATTGAVVESIFQTQLTLNLLASNALTAAAAETILAEALAEPSERDWQLSPLEVLAELTTARDPAFIRLLELAISRGAMVDELVQLMDRAQRQRLYESLPLGGRLMAWRHALAGQPGQLLPEDRKVVEAALQRYPALLASGQRIESLVNQLRQGPLPLDERKLSADAKKAYLELEELSASFESQLAFLSLQRRHLGRVSPAAASLPNIQQQLEDGDVVIAFVMGGQQVYGVAIRRDQTHMWQVAETAKLDAALAGLLAEIGLVRAGKAALPDEATAPTAAWRATAEKLASLLFPAEVHTMLNTSQRVILIPHDRLWYVPYEMLPHTAQGGSAAWIVQRAVTYVPTLGSIELAFGTRPAIQRSLGIVGSFFALDPPSNDAAASVIAQSVPNSTLLLLSQKLSVAAPTWLKLATDQLWVAAPIASGENAWDAAVLPLGKPHQAHIGLWFETPRTSPAIVALPGLTPTLKQGQIGRGNDIFLPICAMLFSGTKTACISRWPVGGYSTKIFLQRELEELQTDRPSAALRRSVLALWTEQFLLADEPILLPAAKESSPLVPGNHPLLWSGYMSVGDWKN
;
A
#
# COMPACT_ATOMS: atom_id res chain seq x y z
N MET A 1 -32.02 35.02 -8.46
CA MET A 1 -32.12 36.21 -7.58
C MET A 1 -32.01 35.90 -6.07
N THR A 2 -31.86 34.66 -5.65
CA THR A 2 -31.76 34.28 -4.22
C THR A 2 -30.31 34.21 -3.68
N ALA A 3 -29.29 34.11 -4.54
CA ALA A 3 -27.90 34.04 -4.10
C ALA A 3 -27.25 35.40 -3.78
N LEU A 4 -27.77 36.49 -4.34
CA LEU A 4 -27.28 37.84 -4.07
C LEU A 4 -27.74 38.43 -2.71
N GLN A 5 -28.82 37.95 -2.17
CA GLN A 5 -29.33 38.45 -0.88
C GLN A 5 -28.64 37.88 0.35
N THR A 6 -28.01 36.68 0.22
CA THR A 6 -27.26 36.06 1.31
C THR A 6 -25.87 36.72 1.48
N HIS A 7 -25.22 37.14 0.40
CA HIS A 7 -23.94 37.84 0.50
C HIS A 7 -24.04 39.27 1.03
N ALA A 8 -25.17 39.98 0.76
CA ALA A 8 -25.40 41.31 1.32
C ALA A 8 -25.60 41.28 2.83
N ARG A 9 -26.25 40.24 3.39
CA ARG A 9 -26.46 40.11 4.84
C ARG A 9 -25.19 39.79 5.62
N ALA A 10 -24.26 39.00 5.04
CA ALA A 10 -22.97 38.70 5.66
C ALA A 10 -22.05 39.95 5.70
N LEU A 11 -22.11 40.80 4.68
CA LEU A 11 -21.34 42.05 4.62
C LEU A 11 -21.86 43.10 5.66
N TYR A 12 -23.16 43.15 5.91
CA TYR A 12 -23.76 44.09 6.91
C TYR A 12 -23.45 43.70 8.35
N VAL A 13 -23.31 42.41 8.67
CA VAL A 13 -22.96 41.97 10.02
C VAL A 13 -21.46 42.27 10.32
N VAL A 14 -20.57 42.14 9.33
CA VAL A 14 -19.15 42.45 9.47
C VAL A 14 -18.93 43.98 9.57
N LEU A 15 -19.72 44.79 8.84
CA LEU A 15 -19.64 46.26 8.91
C LEU A 15 -20.29 46.82 10.18
N GLY A 16 -21.30 46.16 10.77
CA GLY A 16 -21.96 46.60 12.01
C GLY A 16 -21.13 46.40 13.26
N CYS A 17 -20.20 45.45 13.30
CA CYS A 17 -19.30 45.24 14.43
C CYS A 17 -18.08 46.20 14.46
N LEU A 18 -17.79 46.87 13.33
CA LEU A 18 -16.68 47.85 13.24
C LEU A 18 -17.09 49.28 13.59
N ALA A 19 -18.37 49.55 13.85
CA ALA A 19 -18.86 50.92 14.04
C ALA A 19 -19.01 51.38 15.51
N TRP A 20 -18.61 50.53 16.48
CA TRP A 20 -18.70 50.91 17.91
C TRP A 20 -17.33 50.84 18.61
N SER A 21 -16.38 51.64 18.13
CA SER A 21 -15.24 52.05 18.91
C SER A 21 -15.02 53.53 18.71
N SER A 22 -15.15 54.30 19.78
CA SER A 22 -14.95 55.75 19.87
C SER A 22 -13.57 56.15 19.31
N PRO A 23 -13.46 57.31 18.62
CA PRO A 23 -12.17 57.74 18.08
C PRO A 23 -11.33 58.42 19.18
N LEU A 24 -10.45 57.70 19.81
CA LEU A 24 -9.19 58.28 20.27
C LEU A 24 -8.35 58.56 19.05
N LEU A 25 -7.89 59.75 18.85
CA LEU A 25 -6.97 60.24 17.83
C LEU A 25 -5.64 59.41 17.90
N ALA A 26 -5.64 58.19 17.47
CA ALA A 26 -4.47 57.41 17.25
C ALA A 26 -4.06 57.59 15.79
N GLN A 27 -2.81 57.90 15.55
CA GLN A 27 -2.18 57.84 14.23
C GLN A 27 -2.48 56.47 13.60
N PRO A 28 -2.71 56.37 12.28
CA PRO A 28 -2.98 55.10 11.65
C PRO A 28 -1.75 54.20 11.80
N VAL A 29 -1.85 53.24 12.71
CA VAL A 29 -0.86 52.15 12.87
C VAL A 29 -1.04 51.17 11.72
N SER A 30 0.00 50.98 10.94
CA SER A 30 0.02 50.01 9.89
C SER A 30 0.44 48.64 10.45
N ASP A 31 -0.52 47.79 10.71
CA ASP A 31 -0.24 46.43 11.22
C ASP A 31 0.15 45.48 10.07
N LEU A 32 1.16 44.61 10.31
CA LEU A 32 1.69 43.61 9.39
C LEU A 32 1.70 42.22 10.08
N PRO A 33 1.22 41.18 9.43
CA PRO A 33 0.49 41.15 8.14
C PRO A 33 -0.81 41.97 8.16
N ARG A 34 -1.25 42.40 6.97
CA ARG A 34 -2.45 43.26 6.82
C ARG A 34 -3.74 42.50 7.21
N ALA A 35 -4.85 43.24 7.37
CA ALA A 35 -6.14 42.74 7.82
C ALA A 35 -6.68 41.56 6.97
N GLU A 36 -6.40 41.52 5.66
CA GLU A 36 -6.79 40.44 4.77
C GLU A 36 -6.21 39.08 5.20
N TYR A 37 -5.00 39.07 5.77
CA TYR A 37 -4.40 37.86 6.33
C TYR A 37 -5.22 37.31 7.49
N TYR A 38 -5.62 38.14 8.41
CA TYR A 38 -6.38 37.74 9.59
C TYR A 38 -7.80 37.28 9.23
N VAL A 39 -8.43 37.85 8.21
CA VAL A 39 -9.71 37.37 7.65
C VAL A 39 -9.54 35.97 7.07
N ALA A 40 -8.48 35.75 6.29
CA ALA A 40 -8.18 34.41 5.75
C ALA A 40 -7.86 33.39 6.86
N ARG A 41 -7.14 33.81 7.90
CA ARG A 41 -6.84 32.97 9.07
C ARG A 41 -8.10 32.55 9.81
N GLU A 42 -9.10 33.43 9.93
CA GLU A 42 -10.41 33.09 10.52
C GLU A 42 -11.17 32.07 9.67
N LEU A 43 -11.13 32.19 8.34
CA LEU A 43 -11.73 31.18 7.44
C LEU A 43 -11.05 29.81 7.61
N PHE A 44 -9.73 29.80 7.71
CA PHE A 44 -8.97 28.59 7.96
C PHE A 44 -9.31 27.98 9.35
N ARG A 45 -9.39 28.79 10.39
CA ARG A 45 -9.75 28.39 11.76
C ARG A 45 -11.10 27.69 11.83
N VAL A 46 -12.10 28.16 11.10
CA VAL A 46 -13.43 27.52 11.06
C VAL A 46 -13.50 26.32 10.08
N GLY A 47 -12.44 26.04 9.31
CA GLY A 47 -12.33 24.91 8.40
C GLY A 47 -12.81 25.19 6.97
N ARG A 48 -12.88 26.46 6.55
CA ARG A 48 -13.20 26.89 5.17
C ARG A 48 -11.92 27.01 4.34
N THR A 49 -11.26 25.88 4.13
CA THR A 49 -9.86 25.80 3.61
C THR A 49 -9.70 26.39 2.22
N LEU A 50 -10.65 26.18 1.30
CA LEU A 50 -10.58 26.72 -0.06
C LEU A 50 -10.67 28.26 -0.08
N GLU A 51 -11.61 28.81 0.65
CA GLU A 51 -11.79 30.26 0.76
C GLU A 51 -10.63 30.91 1.52
N ALA A 52 -10.08 30.23 2.51
CA ALA A 52 -8.88 30.66 3.21
C ALA A 52 -7.68 30.74 2.25
N ALA A 53 -7.51 29.77 1.36
CA ALA A 53 -6.43 29.77 0.35
C ALA A 53 -6.52 31.01 -0.57
N ASP A 54 -7.72 31.36 -1.03
CA ASP A 54 -7.92 32.55 -1.84
C ASP A 54 -7.68 33.86 -1.05
N GLY A 55 -8.07 33.86 0.22
CA GLY A 55 -7.78 34.95 1.12
C GLY A 55 -6.28 35.14 1.36
N PHE A 56 -5.51 34.05 1.58
CA PHE A 56 -4.06 34.12 1.74
C PHE A 56 -3.36 34.55 0.46
N ARG A 57 -3.82 34.14 -0.72
CA ARG A 57 -3.29 34.66 -2.01
C ARG A 57 -3.52 36.18 -2.12
N THR A 58 -4.69 36.65 -1.70
CA THR A 58 -4.99 38.10 -1.68
C THR A 58 -4.10 38.84 -0.70
N ALA A 59 -3.91 38.32 0.51
CA ALA A 59 -3.01 38.88 1.51
C ALA A 59 -1.55 38.95 0.98
N LEU A 60 -1.11 37.88 0.33
CA LEU A 60 0.23 37.80 -0.26
C LEU A 60 0.44 38.83 -1.37
N ASN A 61 -0.58 39.10 -2.20
CA ASN A 61 -0.50 40.11 -3.26
C ASN A 61 -0.44 41.54 -2.72
N ARG A 62 -0.99 41.74 -1.51
CA ARG A 62 -0.99 43.02 -0.80
C ARG A 62 0.15 43.19 0.21
N ALA A 63 0.95 42.15 0.42
CA ALA A 63 2.11 42.19 1.32
C ALA A 63 3.17 43.19 0.80
N ARG A 64 3.99 43.67 1.69
CA ARG A 64 5.00 44.66 1.37
C ARG A 64 6.10 44.11 0.45
N ARG A 65 6.70 45.02 -0.30
CA ARG A 65 7.88 44.76 -1.14
C ARG A 65 8.98 45.78 -0.84
N VAL A 66 10.20 45.29 -0.87
CA VAL A 66 11.41 46.11 -0.83
C VAL A 66 12.03 45.99 -2.24
N GLY A 67 11.86 47.01 -3.06
CA GLY A 67 12.11 46.91 -4.48
C GLY A 67 11.19 45.88 -5.14
N GLU A 68 11.76 44.91 -5.82
CA GLU A 68 10.99 43.80 -6.41
C GLU A 68 10.77 42.60 -5.47
N GLN A 69 11.52 42.54 -4.38
CA GLN A 69 11.46 41.39 -3.44
C GLN A 69 10.35 41.56 -2.41
N ARG A 70 9.72 40.42 -2.04
CA ARG A 70 8.79 40.38 -0.92
C ARG A 70 9.52 40.59 0.41
N TRP A 71 8.81 41.15 1.39
CA TRP A 71 9.35 41.30 2.73
C TRP A 71 8.77 40.27 3.72
N VAL A 72 9.26 40.27 4.97
CA VAL A 72 8.99 39.28 6.04
C VAL A 72 7.49 39.12 6.34
N ASP A 73 6.65 40.17 6.13
CA ASP A 73 5.21 40.11 6.29
C ASP A 73 4.51 39.16 5.28
N SER A 74 5.24 38.70 4.26
CA SER A 74 4.78 37.67 3.31
C SER A 74 4.96 36.25 3.85
N ILE A 75 5.74 36.02 4.92
CA ILE A 75 5.99 34.68 5.48
C ILE A 75 4.69 34.04 5.97
N PRO A 76 3.88 34.67 6.85
CA PRO A 76 2.65 34.06 7.33
C PRO A 76 1.65 33.68 6.22
N PRO A 77 1.31 34.54 5.24
CA PRO A 77 0.38 34.15 4.19
C PRO A 77 0.93 33.04 3.27
N LEU A 78 2.26 32.98 2.99
CA LEU A 78 2.85 31.87 2.25
C LEU A 78 2.66 30.55 3.00
N ILE A 79 3.02 30.51 4.28
CA ILE A 79 2.95 29.29 5.07
C ILE A 79 1.49 28.82 5.25
N MET A 80 0.58 29.73 5.52
CA MET A 80 -0.83 29.39 5.68
C MET A 80 -1.49 28.97 4.36
N LEU A 81 -1.02 29.48 3.23
CA LEU A 81 -1.39 28.95 1.91
C LEU A 81 -0.85 27.52 1.72
N GLY A 82 0.39 27.26 2.15
CA GLY A 82 0.94 25.91 2.22
C GLY A 82 0.13 24.96 3.09
N GLU A 83 -0.35 25.43 4.27
CA GLU A 83 -1.24 24.62 5.13
C GLU A 83 -2.58 24.31 4.42
N CYS A 84 -3.15 25.25 3.65
CA CYS A 84 -4.32 24.96 2.85
C CYS A 84 -4.05 23.85 1.83
N HIS A 85 -2.91 23.89 1.13
CA HIS A 85 -2.51 22.83 0.19
C HIS A 85 -2.24 21.50 0.88
N TYR A 86 -1.62 21.52 2.06
CA TYR A 86 -1.40 20.32 2.86
C TYR A 86 -2.72 19.64 3.26
N GLN A 87 -3.71 20.43 3.74
CA GLN A 87 -5.04 19.90 4.07
C GLN A 87 -5.79 19.36 2.85
N GLN A 88 -5.54 19.91 1.67
CA GLN A 88 -6.06 19.43 0.38
C GLN A 88 -5.31 18.21 -0.15
N GLY A 89 -4.29 17.71 0.55
CA GLY A 89 -3.47 16.58 0.13
C GLY A 89 -2.47 16.89 -0.99
N ASN A 90 -2.22 18.17 -1.30
CA ASN A 90 -1.25 18.56 -2.31
C ASN A 90 0.11 18.87 -1.68
N LEU A 91 0.90 17.82 -1.44
CA LEU A 91 2.18 17.92 -0.74
C LEU A 91 3.22 18.75 -1.53
N SER A 92 3.20 18.65 -2.86
CA SER A 92 4.13 19.40 -3.71
C SER A 92 3.92 20.90 -3.61
N LEU A 93 2.68 21.38 -3.77
CA LEU A 93 2.36 22.80 -3.65
C LEU A 93 2.53 23.30 -2.20
N ALA A 94 2.23 22.47 -1.22
CA ALA A 94 2.46 22.82 0.19
C ALA A 94 3.95 23.07 0.45
N LEU A 95 4.80 22.13 0.02
CA LEU A 95 6.26 22.23 0.15
C LEU A 95 6.82 23.47 -0.55
N GLU A 96 6.34 23.77 -1.77
CA GLU A 96 6.72 24.97 -2.52
C GLU A 96 6.46 26.26 -1.71
N GLN A 97 5.29 26.36 -1.08
CA GLN A 97 4.94 27.54 -0.29
C GLN A 97 5.78 27.63 1.00
N TYR A 98 6.03 26.51 1.67
CA TYR A 98 6.91 26.48 2.85
C TYR A 98 8.34 26.87 2.50
N ASP A 99 8.87 26.33 1.41
CA ASP A 99 10.23 26.64 0.95
C ASP A 99 10.36 28.12 0.54
N ALA A 100 9.36 28.65 -0.17
CA ALA A 100 9.34 30.08 -0.52
C ALA A 100 9.36 30.99 0.71
N ALA A 101 8.60 30.66 1.75
CA ALA A 101 8.56 31.41 2.99
C ALA A 101 9.90 31.35 3.76
N LEU A 102 10.50 30.16 3.82
CA LEU A 102 11.79 29.96 4.53
C LEU A 102 12.96 30.59 3.75
N LEU A 103 12.94 30.55 2.43
CA LEU A 103 13.90 31.29 1.59
C LEU A 103 13.80 32.80 1.83
N LEU A 104 12.56 33.32 1.97
CA LEU A 104 12.37 34.73 2.30
C LEU A 104 12.92 35.09 3.67
N ALA A 105 12.77 34.21 4.68
CA ALA A 105 13.41 34.39 5.99
C ALA A 105 14.94 34.37 5.89
N LEU A 106 15.53 33.45 5.11
CA LEU A 106 16.96 33.38 4.84
C LEU A 106 17.49 34.62 4.10
N SER A 107 16.69 35.22 3.23
CA SER A 107 17.06 36.45 2.51
C SER A 107 17.02 37.70 3.40
N ASN A 108 16.41 37.60 4.58
CA ASN A 108 16.30 38.69 5.55
C ASN A 108 16.83 38.28 6.93
N PRO A 109 18.07 37.84 7.10
CA PRO A 109 18.53 37.16 8.31
C PRO A 109 18.52 38.05 9.59
N GLY A 110 18.57 39.36 9.44
CA GLY A 110 18.58 40.33 10.55
C GLY A 110 17.21 40.98 10.81
N TRP A 111 16.12 40.47 10.24
CA TRP A 111 14.82 41.12 10.38
C TRP A 111 14.33 41.23 11.82
N ILE A 112 14.64 40.24 12.67
CA ILE A 112 14.23 40.20 14.07
C ILE A 112 14.96 41.26 14.91
N ASP A 113 16.16 41.63 14.50
CA ASP A 113 16.98 42.65 15.20
C ASP A 113 16.49 44.07 14.90
N GLN A 114 15.64 44.24 13.88
CA GLN A 114 15.00 45.53 13.51
C GLN A 114 13.71 45.79 14.30
N VAL A 115 13.29 44.87 15.17
CA VAL A 115 12.07 44.95 15.97
C VAL A 115 12.41 45.40 17.37
N GLU A 116 11.72 46.40 17.92
CA GLU A 116 11.87 46.83 19.31
C GLU A 116 11.16 45.85 20.24
N VAL A 117 11.93 45.01 20.92
CA VAL A 117 11.40 44.04 21.87
C VAL A 117 11.36 44.64 23.26
N GLN A 118 10.17 44.85 23.77
CA GLN A 118 10.00 45.35 25.16
C GLN A 118 10.13 44.19 26.14
N VAL A 119 10.94 44.37 27.19
CA VAL A 119 11.16 43.42 28.27
C VAL A 119 10.16 43.71 29.39
N GLU A 120 8.86 43.61 29.10
CA GLU A 120 7.80 43.83 30.09
C GLU A 120 7.37 42.55 30.77
N GLN A 121 6.69 42.67 31.92
CA GLN A 121 6.02 41.55 32.58
C GLN A 121 4.91 41.02 31.67
N LEU A 122 5.02 39.76 31.29
CA LEU A 122 4.04 39.11 30.44
C LEU A 122 2.70 38.94 31.19
N ALA A 123 1.63 39.36 30.59
CA ALA A 123 0.27 39.21 31.15
C ALA A 123 -0.16 37.75 31.21
N GLU A 124 -0.78 37.34 32.31
CA GLU A 124 -1.41 36.01 32.33
C GLU A 124 -2.64 35.98 31.41
N LEU A 125 -2.87 34.82 30.74
CA LEU A 125 -4.01 34.63 29.87
C LEU A 125 -5.31 34.71 30.70
N GLU A 126 -6.30 35.48 30.23
CA GLU A 126 -7.57 35.62 30.89
C GLU A 126 -8.27 34.30 31.15
N SER A 127 -8.89 34.15 32.33
CA SER A 127 -9.56 32.89 32.74
C SER A 127 -10.72 32.48 31.81
N THR A 128 -11.31 33.44 31.11
CA THR A 128 -12.40 33.21 30.15
C THR A 128 -12.02 32.38 28.94
N LYS A 129 -10.73 32.31 28.61
CA LYS A 129 -10.18 31.48 27.54
C LYS A 129 -9.82 30.05 27.99
N LYS A 130 -9.91 29.74 29.28
CA LYS A 130 -9.67 28.39 29.79
C LYS A 130 -10.76 27.42 29.33
N VAL A 131 -10.35 26.24 28.90
CA VAL A 131 -11.23 25.16 28.50
C VAL A 131 -11.20 24.01 29.51
N ASN A 132 -12.34 23.36 29.76
CA ASN A 132 -12.52 22.40 30.85
C ASN A 132 -12.76 20.96 30.37
N TRP A 133 -12.36 20.61 29.14
CA TRP A 133 -12.60 19.27 28.62
C TRP A 133 -11.42 18.29 28.84
N LEU A 134 -10.23 18.81 29.15
CA LEU A 134 -9.06 18.07 29.60
C LEU A 134 -8.37 18.84 30.74
N SER A 135 -7.60 18.14 31.56
CA SER A 135 -6.76 18.74 32.59
C SER A 135 -5.33 18.87 32.07
N LYS A 136 -4.72 20.04 32.29
CA LYS A 136 -3.31 20.26 31.99
C LYS A 136 -2.44 19.38 32.90
N SER A 137 -1.46 18.67 32.33
CA SER A 137 -0.58 17.81 33.10
C SER A 137 0.48 18.62 33.88
N ARG A 138 0.83 19.81 33.39
CA ARG A 138 1.88 20.66 33.92
C ARG A 138 1.30 21.79 34.78
N GLN A 139 1.95 22.08 35.90
CA GLN A 139 1.60 23.22 36.79
C GLN A 139 2.34 24.48 36.31
N THR A 140 2.03 24.99 35.14
CA THR A 140 2.65 26.17 34.55
C THR A 140 1.61 27.26 34.32
N LYS A 141 2.02 28.51 34.39
CA LYS A 141 1.19 29.64 34.02
C LYS A 141 1.09 29.73 32.50
N THR A 142 0.01 30.30 31.97
CA THR A 142 -0.13 30.59 30.54
C THR A 142 -0.09 32.09 30.37
N VAL A 143 0.83 32.58 29.53
CA VAL A 143 1.07 34.01 29.34
C VAL A 143 0.85 34.43 27.88
N VAL A 144 0.45 35.69 27.71
CA VAL A 144 0.30 36.34 26.41
C VAL A 144 1.58 37.16 26.13
N VAL A 145 2.21 36.86 25.01
CA VAL A 145 3.33 37.64 24.50
C VAL A 145 2.77 38.78 23.64
N PRO A 146 3.30 39.99 23.69
CA PRO A 146 2.89 41.07 22.81
C PRO A 146 3.06 40.69 21.34
N ALA A 147 1.99 40.70 20.54
CA ALA A 147 2.00 40.26 19.17
C ALA A 147 2.62 41.33 18.24
N GLY A 148 2.09 42.53 18.30
CA GLY A 148 2.54 43.65 17.46
C GLY A 148 3.71 44.39 18.11
N LEU A 149 4.88 44.26 17.51
CA LEU A 149 6.10 44.97 17.93
C LEU A 149 6.47 46.05 16.92
N GLN A 150 6.93 47.19 17.47
CA GLN A 150 7.31 48.34 16.64
C GLN A 150 8.59 48.05 15.85
N LEU A 151 8.61 48.42 14.58
CA LEU A 151 9.84 48.39 13.76
C LEU A 151 10.67 49.62 14.05
N SER A 152 11.93 49.43 14.38
CA SER A 152 12.92 50.55 14.61
C SER A 152 13.18 51.33 13.32
N VAL A 153 13.21 50.60 12.18
CA VAL A 153 13.34 51.19 10.83
C VAL A 153 12.42 50.40 9.88
N ASP A 154 11.55 51.11 9.17
CA ASP A 154 10.78 50.50 8.10
C ASP A 154 11.60 50.50 6.79
N PRO A 155 12.15 49.35 6.35
CA PRO A 155 13.02 49.30 5.17
C PRO A 155 12.32 49.67 3.87
N THR A 156 10.98 49.70 3.86
CA THR A 156 10.20 50.08 2.66
C THR A 156 9.96 51.55 2.53
N GLN A 157 10.19 52.32 3.61
CA GLN A 157 10.01 53.77 3.66
C GLN A 157 11.35 54.51 3.69
N ALA A 158 12.45 53.78 3.81
CA ALA A 158 13.78 54.38 3.80
C ALA A 158 14.15 54.91 2.41
N GLN A 159 14.23 56.25 2.27
CA GLN A 159 14.75 56.88 1.04
C GLN A 159 16.22 57.18 1.21
N PRO A 160 17.10 56.81 0.26
CA PRO A 160 18.49 57.20 0.29
C PRO A 160 18.58 58.73 0.10
N THR A 161 19.27 59.40 1.01
CA THR A 161 19.58 60.83 0.81
C THR A 161 20.75 61.01 -0.19
N PRO A 162 20.81 62.10 -0.95
CA PRO A 162 21.93 62.35 -1.84
C PRO A 162 23.29 62.43 -1.17
N GLN A 163 23.34 62.48 0.19
CA GLN A 163 24.55 62.56 0.99
C GLN A 163 24.88 61.22 1.67
N GLY A 164 24.23 60.08 1.31
CA GLY A 164 24.54 58.77 1.84
C GLY A 164 23.87 58.41 3.20
N GLY A 165 22.99 59.25 3.71
CA GLY A 165 22.18 58.98 4.90
C GLY A 165 20.80 58.39 4.49
N VAL A 166 20.09 57.81 5.46
CA VAL A 166 18.72 57.32 5.28
C VAL A 166 17.81 58.26 6.09
N LEU A 167 16.91 59.01 5.43
CA LEU A 167 15.83 59.73 6.08
C LEU A 167 14.65 58.77 6.26
N ALA A 168 14.30 58.44 7.50
CA ALA A 168 13.06 57.82 7.82
C ALA A 168 11.93 58.84 7.85
N PRO A 169 10.85 58.74 7.07
CA PRO A 169 9.71 59.64 7.20
C PRO A 169 9.05 59.51 8.56
N VAL A 170 8.83 60.64 9.21
CA VAL A 170 8.46 60.82 10.64
C VAL A 170 6.98 60.43 10.92
N SER A 171 6.24 59.65 10.15
CA SER A 171 4.79 59.69 10.34
C SER A 171 3.98 58.37 10.41
N LEU A 172 4.57 57.22 10.30
CA LEU A 172 3.82 55.96 10.43
C LEU A 172 4.58 54.94 11.29
N VAL A 173 4.12 54.71 12.50
CA VAL A 173 4.58 53.58 13.33
C VAL A 173 4.08 52.33 12.70
N THR A 174 4.98 51.49 12.19
CA THR A 174 4.63 50.18 11.65
C THR A 174 4.83 49.16 12.71
N GLN A 175 3.80 48.37 12.99
CA GLN A 175 3.88 47.20 13.88
C GLN A 175 3.92 45.90 13.06
N LEU A 176 4.80 45.01 13.42
CA LEU A 176 4.89 43.64 12.88
C LEU A 176 4.44 42.63 13.91
N ASP A 177 3.50 41.75 13.55
CA ASP A 177 3.12 40.60 14.38
C ASP A 177 4.23 39.54 14.33
N VAL A 178 5.22 39.72 15.21
CA VAL A 178 6.37 38.83 15.31
C VAL A 178 5.97 37.45 15.78
N THR A 179 4.97 37.35 16.66
CA THR A 179 4.50 36.05 17.18
C THR A 179 3.89 35.22 16.06
N GLU A 180 3.18 35.86 15.15
CA GLU A 180 2.56 35.17 14.00
C GLU A 180 3.62 34.74 12.95
N VAL A 181 4.66 35.55 12.71
CA VAL A 181 5.77 35.18 11.84
C VAL A 181 6.48 33.92 12.41
N LEU A 182 6.88 33.97 13.70
CA LEU A 182 7.59 32.85 14.33
C LEU A 182 6.71 31.60 14.45
N ARG A 183 5.41 31.75 14.75
CA ARG A 183 4.44 30.67 14.81
C ARG A 183 4.33 29.95 13.46
N THR A 184 4.16 30.72 12.39
CA THR A 184 4.02 30.12 11.06
C THR A 184 5.33 29.51 10.59
N MET A 185 6.50 30.11 10.86
CA MET A 185 7.80 29.48 10.59
C MET A 185 7.96 28.13 11.28
N SER A 186 7.51 28.01 12.54
CA SER A 186 7.50 26.72 13.25
C SER A 186 6.65 25.67 12.51
N ILE A 187 5.48 26.06 11.97
CA ILE A 187 4.65 25.18 11.15
C ILE A 187 5.41 24.73 9.90
N ALA A 188 6.00 25.66 9.14
CA ALA A 188 6.71 25.32 7.91
C ALA A 188 7.87 24.36 8.17
N LEU A 189 8.66 24.58 9.23
CA LEU A 189 9.75 23.69 9.61
C LEU A 189 9.26 22.28 9.97
N MET A 190 8.18 22.19 10.77
CA MET A 190 7.57 20.91 11.14
C MET A 190 7.06 20.17 9.91
N ARG A 191 6.28 20.85 9.04
CA ARG A 191 5.75 20.25 7.82
C ARG A 191 6.83 19.78 6.86
N ARG A 192 7.89 20.56 6.69
CA ARG A 192 9.03 20.13 5.86
C ARG A 192 9.68 18.85 6.41
N TRP A 193 9.86 18.77 7.73
CA TRP A 193 10.38 17.56 8.35
C TRP A 193 9.48 16.34 8.09
N GLU A 194 8.16 16.50 8.21
CA GLU A 194 7.18 15.43 7.95
C GLU A 194 7.14 15.04 6.47
N VAL A 195 6.91 16.02 5.60
CA VAL A 195 6.70 15.78 4.16
C VAL A 195 7.96 15.27 3.47
N LEU A 196 9.13 15.79 3.81
CA LEU A 196 10.39 15.36 3.23
C LEU A 196 10.97 14.11 3.89
N GLY A 197 10.68 13.85 5.18
CA GLY A 197 11.23 12.71 5.90
C GLY A 197 12.75 12.60 5.74
N PRO A 198 13.27 11.46 5.23
CA PRO A 198 14.70 11.26 5.02
C PRO A 198 15.34 12.28 4.05
N LEU A 199 14.57 12.79 3.10
CA LEU A 199 15.03 13.82 2.14
C LEU A 199 15.34 15.16 2.80
N ALA A 200 14.77 15.47 3.96
CA ALA A 200 14.93 16.77 4.60
C ALA A 200 16.41 17.13 4.81
N LYS A 201 17.23 16.16 5.22
CA LYS A 201 18.67 16.30 5.46
C LYS A 201 19.48 16.63 4.20
N HIS A 202 18.96 16.24 3.03
CA HIS A 202 19.60 16.45 1.73
C HIS A 202 19.05 17.66 0.99
N SER A 203 18.10 18.37 1.58
CA SER A 203 17.52 19.58 1.02
C SER A 203 18.55 20.73 1.01
N PRO A 204 18.61 21.54 -0.09
CA PRO A 204 19.47 22.73 -0.13
C PRO A 204 19.20 23.73 0.99
N LEU A 205 18.02 23.72 1.60
CA LEU A 205 17.65 24.61 2.69
C LEU A 205 18.10 24.09 4.08
N ALA A 206 18.48 22.85 4.23
CA ALA A 206 18.79 22.26 5.55
C ALA A 206 19.93 23.01 6.25
N ALA A 207 21.10 23.11 5.62
CA ALA A 207 22.26 23.76 6.21
C ALA A 207 22.09 25.29 6.41
N PRO A 208 21.52 26.06 5.45
CA PRO A 208 21.24 27.49 5.65
C PRO A 208 20.27 27.76 6.81
N LEU A 209 19.20 26.95 6.97
CA LEU A 209 18.25 27.10 8.06
C LEU A 209 18.90 26.79 9.41
N ASP A 210 19.70 25.74 9.50
CA ASP A 210 20.47 25.43 10.70
C ASP A 210 21.42 26.58 11.09
N ALA A 211 22.15 27.13 10.12
CA ALA A 211 23.05 28.25 10.34
C ALA A 211 22.29 29.49 10.82
N MET A 212 21.12 29.78 10.24
CA MET A 212 20.28 30.90 10.66
C MET A 212 19.81 30.76 12.09
N PHE A 213 19.27 29.61 12.49
CA PHE A 213 18.74 29.40 13.83
C PHE A 213 19.84 29.11 14.88
N ALA A 214 21.07 28.76 14.47
CA ALA A 214 22.20 28.68 15.36
C ALA A 214 22.63 30.06 15.90
N ARG A 215 22.35 31.15 15.18
CA ARG A 215 22.58 32.52 15.64
C ARG A 215 21.45 32.96 16.55
N ASN A 216 21.77 33.31 17.79
CA ASN A 216 20.79 33.95 18.68
C ASN A 216 20.48 35.36 18.20
N PRO A 217 19.21 35.81 18.29
CA PRO A 217 18.86 37.22 18.10
C PRO A 217 19.70 38.14 19.04
N MET A 218 20.02 39.33 18.56
CA MET A 218 20.74 40.31 19.39
C MET A 218 19.92 40.79 20.59
N GLN A 219 18.59 40.80 20.45
CA GLN A 219 17.65 41.16 21.49
C GLN A 219 17.36 39.98 22.42
N VAL A 220 17.58 40.17 23.74
CA VAL A 220 17.44 39.11 24.73
C VAL A 220 16.13 39.29 25.51
N ALA A 221 15.02 38.76 24.94
CA ALA A 221 13.78 38.59 25.72
C ALA A 221 13.58 37.09 25.99
N PRO A 222 13.15 36.70 27.21
CA PRO A 222 12.98 35.27 27.58
C PRO A 222 12.04 34.51 26.63
N TRP A 223 10.96 35.12 26.17
CA TRP A 223 10.01 34.52 25.24
C TRP A 223 10.59 34.35 23.82
N LEU A 224 11.42 35.28 23.36
CA LEU A 224 12.09 35.21 22.08
C LEU A 224 13.15 34.09 22.08
N THR A 225 13.91 34.00 23.19
CA THR A 225 14.87 32.91 23.38
C THR A 225 14.19 31.55 23.38
N ALA A 226 13.06 31.40 24.07
CA ALA A 226 12.27 30.17 24.07
C ALA A 226 11.75 29.84 22.64
N SER A 227 11.21 30.84 21.94
CA SER A 227 10.75 30.67 20.55
C SER A 227 11.87 30.23 19.61
N TRP A 228 13.05 30.83 19.75
CA TRP A 228 14.22 30.51 18.93
C TRP A 228 14.73 29.08 19.16
N LYS A 229 14.68 28.59 20.41
CA LYS A 229 14.98 27.21 20.75
C LYS A 229 14.02 26.22 20.07
N VAL A 230 12.72 26.52 20.05
CA VAL A 230 11.73 25.69 19.33
C VAL A 230 12.06 25.64 17.83
N LEU A 231 12.25 26.80 17.20
CA LEU A 231 12.55 26.88 15.76
C LEU A 231 13.85 26.15 15.42
N ARG A 232 14.91 26.36 16.23
CA ARG A 232 16.18 25.64 16.07
C ARG A 232 16.01 24.14 16.21
N GLY A 233 15.31 23.68 17.26
CA GLY A 233 15.07 22.26 17.51
C GLY A 233 14.29 21.61 16.37
N VAL A 234 13.21 22.25 15.91
CA VAL A 234 12.40 21.70 14.80
C VAL A 234 13.19 21.71 13.48
N SER A 235 13.98 22.77 13.18
CA SER A 235 14.86 22.80 12.02
C SER A 235 15.88 21.67 12.04
N SER A 236 16.47 21.40 13.21
CA SER A 236 17.49 20.36 13.39
C SER A 236 16.96 18.93 13.19
N LEU A 237 15.65 18.68 13.34
CA LEU A 237 15.05 17.38 13.00
C LEU A 237 15.19 17.06 11.52
N GLY A 238 15.16 18.06 10.65
CA GLY A 238 15.30 17.94 9.20
C GLY A 238 16.71 18.21 8.67
N SER A 239 17.75 18.17 9.50
CA SER A 239 19.11 18.48 9.10
C SER A 239 20.14 17.49 9.66
N ASN A 240 21.42 17.69 9.32
CA ASN A 240 22.55 16.92 9.87
C ASN A 240 23.19 17.62 11.06
N ALA A 241 22.49 18.53 11.73
CA ALA A 241 23.02 19.25 12.88
C ALA A 241 23.38 18.30 14.04
N GLN A 242 24.54 18.54 14.63
CA GLN A 242 25.03 17.76 15.78
C GLN A 242 24.49 18.35 17.10
N VAL A 243 23.14 18.50 17.17
CA VAL A 243 22.46 19.05 18.35
C VAL A 243 21.32 18.12 18.77
N ASP A 244 21.02 18.07 20.05
CA ASP A 244 19.82 17.36 20.51
C ASP A 244 18.57 18.19 20.21
N ALA A 245 17.96 17.90 19.05
CA ALA A 245 16.76 18.58 18.60
C ALA A 245 15.60 18.44 19.58
N ARG A 246 15.40 17.26 20.16
CA ARG A 246 14.35 16.99 21.16
C ARG A 246 14.56 17.83 22.43
N GLN A 247 15.80 17.93 22.89
CA GLN A 247 16.15 18.74 24.07
C GLN A 247 15.89 20.22 23.81
N LEU A 248 16.29 20.73 22.64
CA LEU A 248 16.03 22.14 22.26
C LEU A 248 14.53 22.45 22.22
N VAL A 249 13.71 21.57 21.59
CA VAL A 249 12.25 21.74 21.57
C VAL A 249 11.69 21.72 23.00
N ARG A 250 12.15 20.80 23.85
CA ARG A 250 11.72 20.69 25.26
C ARG A 250 12.05 21.96 26.05
N GLU A 251 13.26 22.46 25.92
CA GLU A 251 13.68 23.71 26.59
C GLU A 251 12.89 24.93 26.07
N GLY A 252 12.55 24.95 24.77
CA GLY A 252 11.76 26.00 24.16
C GLY A 252 10.28 25.95 24.49
N THR A 253 9.78 24.86 25.08
CA THR A 253 8.34 24.73 25.38
C THR A 253 7.86 25.73 26.40
N LEU A 254 8.72 26.23 27.27
CA LEU A 254 8.40 27.13 28.37
C LEU A 254 9.27 28.38 28.34
N ILE A 255 8.69 29.54 28.60
CA ILE A 255 9.44 30.75 28.90
C ILE A 255 10.06 30.61 30.31
N ALA A 256 11.39 30.73 30.40
CA ALA A 256 12.16 30.64 31.67
C ALA A 256 11.78 29.42 32.54
N ASN A 257 11.38 28.30 31.92
CA ASN A 257 10.89 27.06 32.56
C ASN A 257 9.63 27.22 33.45
N GLN A 258 8.87 28.30 33.30
CA GLN A 258 7.73 28.62 34.19
C GLN A 258 6.40 28.82 33.47
N ALA A 259 6.42 29.37 32.26
CA ALA A 259 5.19 29.81 31.61
C ALA A 259 5.03 29.26 30.18
N ASP A 260 3.84 28.75 29.88
CA ASP A 260 3.43 28.39 28.52
C ASP A 260 3.06 29.65 27.72
N TYR A 261 3.27 29.59 26.41
CA TYR A 261 3.10 30.71 25.50
C TYR A 261 2.65 30.23 24.11
N TYR A 262 2.50 31.12 23.15
CA TYR A 262 1.92 30.82 21.82
C TYR A 262 2.60 29.71 21.01
N LEU A 263 3.89 29.36 21.26
CA LEU A 263 4.58 28.23 20.59
C LEU A 263 4.56 26.95 21.41
N SER A 264 4.20 26.97 22.68
CA SER A 264 4.13 25.78 23.54
C SER A 264 3.26 24.69 22.92
N PRO A 265 2.08 24.98 22.28
CA PRO A 265 1.28 23.96 21.64
C PRO A 265 2.00 23.21 20.52
N GLN A 266 2.71 23.93 19.66
CA GLN A 266 3.44 23.33 18.54
C GLN A 266 4.65 22.55 19.02
N ALA A 267 5.39 23.06 20.00
CA ALA A 267 6.51 22.36 20.60
C ALA A 267 6.07 21.02 21.23
N LEU A 268 4.92 21.01 21.94
CA LEU A 268 4.35 19.80 22.53
C LEU A 268 3.84 18.82 21.48
N LEU A 269 3.24 19.32 20.40
CA LEU A 269 2.84 18.49 19.27
C LEU A 269 4.05 17.75 18.67
N VAL A 270 5.16 18.46 18.44
CA VAL A 270 6.42 17.86 17.95
C VAL A 270 6.96 16.84 18.92
N LEU A 271 7.02 17.16 20.22
CA LEU A 271 7.49 16.22 21.25
C LEU A 271 6.61 14.96 21.31
N GLY A 272 5.29 15.13 21.25
CA GLY A 272 4.34 14.03 21.22
C GLY A 272 4.56 13.12 20.00
N LYS A 273 4.79 13.69 18.81
CA LYS A 273 5.10 12.92 17.59
C LYS A 273 6.42 12.16 17.71
N LEU A 274 7.44 12.75 18.30
CA LEU A 274 8.71 12.08 18.57
C LEU A 274 8.53 10.91 19.56
N ASP A 275 7.79 11.13 20.66
CA ASP A 275 7.53 10.09 21.66
C ASP A 275 6.67 8.95 21.05
N ALA A 276 5.69 9.27 20.21
CA ALA A 276 4.88 8.28 19.51
C ALA A 276 5.72 7.41 18.56
N ARG A 277 6.60 8.04 17.75
CA ARG A 277 7.54 7.34 16.87
C ARG A 277 8.50 6.42 17.63
N ASP A 278 8.88 6.80 18.86
CA ASP A 278 9.70 5.95 19.73
C ASP A 278 8.88 4.82 20.41
N GLY A 279 7.54 4.81 20.26
CA GLY A 279 6.64 3.86 20.92
C GLY A 279 6.30 4.21 22.36
N ASN A 280 6.67 5.40 22.83
CA ASN A 280 6.34 5.89 24.16
C ASN A 280 4.95 6.54 24.17
N TYR A 281 3.91 5.75 23.90
CA TYR A 281 2.52 6.25 23.82
C TYR A 281 2.03 6.95 25.08
N PRO A 282 2.35 6.54 26.32
CA PRO A 282 1.91 7.26 27.49
C PRO A 282 2.45 8.70 27.55
N ALA A 283 3.72 8.94 27.19
CA ALA A 283 4.28 10.29 27.14
C ALA A 283 3.72 11.11 25.97
N ALA A 284 3.54 10.46 24.81
CA ALA A 284 2.94 11.06 23.63
C ALA A 284 1.50 11.56 23.92
N ILE A 285 0.67 10.73 24.56
CA ILE A 285 -0.70 11.08 24.97
C ILE A 285 -0.70 12.33 25.84
N VAL A 286 0.18 12.41 26.85
CA VAL A 286 0.29 13.59 27.74
C VAL A 286 0.68 14.83 26.93
N SER A 287 1.67 14.72 26.03
CA SER A 287 2.11 15.83 25.19
C SER A 287 1.00 16.33 24.27
N PHE A 288 0.24 15.42 23.63
CA PHE A 288 -0.88 15.77 22.76
C PHE A 288 -2.06 16.37 23.52
N GLN A 289 -2.36 15.89 24.72
CA GLN A 289 -3.39 16.49 25.59
C GLN A 289 -3.04 17.95 25.96
N ASP A 290 -1.83 18.18 26.42
CA ASP A 290 -1.35 19.53 26.76
C ASP A 290 -1.29 20.43 25.52
N ALA A 291 -0.83 19.88 24.37
CA ALA A 291 -0.80 20.60 23.10
C ALA A 291 -2.22 21.03 22.66
N ALA A 292 -3.19 20.12 22.67
CA ALA A 292 -4.58 20.42 22.30
C ALA A 292 -5.20 21.47 23.21
N LEU A 293 -4.98 21.36 24.52
CA LEU A 293 -5.53 22.27 25.51
C LEU A 293 -4.95 23.69 25.35
N LEU A 294 -3.63 23.80 25.23
CA LEU A 294 -2.98 25.09 25.04
C LEU A 294 -3.29 25.70 23.67
N ALA A 295 -3.32 24.87 22.60
CA ALA A 295 -3.71 25.32 21.27
C ALA A 295 -5.13 25.91 21.26
N ALA A 296 -6.06 25.30 22.00
CA ALA A 296 -7.43 25.85 22.12
C ALA A 296 -7.43 27.19 22.85
N GLN A 297 -6.58 27.40 23.85
CA GLN A 297 -6.43 28.68 24.56
C GLN A 297 -5.86 29.78 23.65
N PHE A 298 -4.92 29.42 22.77
CA PHE A 298 -4.31 30.35 21.80
C PHE A 298 -5.05 30.38 20.45
N GLU A 299 -6.22 29.76 20.35
CA GLU A 299 -7.05 29.72 19.14
C GLU A 299 -6.38 29.09 17.91
N GLN A 300 -5.39 28.20 18.12
CA GLN A 300 -4.68 27.47 17.08
C GLN A 300 -5.40 26.16 16.71
N MET A 301 -6.59 26.28 16.10
CA MET A 301 -7.52 25.16 15.91
C MET A 301 -6.95 24.03 15.03
N ALA A 302 -6.06 24.31 14.08
CA ALA A 302 -5.38 23.26 13.31
C ALA A 302 -4.51 22.38 14.22
N VAL A 303 -3.76 22.98 15.14
CA VAL A 303 -2.95 22.25 16.14
C VAL A 303 -3.84 21.44 17.08
N VAL A 304 -5.01 21.97 17.48
CA VAL A 304 -5.98 21.19 18.25
C VAL A 304 -6.42 19.95 17.47
N ALA A 305 -6.87 20.11 16.22
CA ALA A 305 -7.37 19.01 15.41
C ALA A 305 -6.31 17.91 15.20
N GLU A 306 -5.08 18.31 14.88
CA GLU A 306 -3.97 17.41 14.69
C GLU A 306 -3.58 16.68 15.98
N SER A 307 -3.45 17.43 17.09
CA SER A 307 -3.18 16.83 18.41
C SER A 307 -4.24 15.80 18.82
N LEU A 308 -5.52 16.02 18.48
CA LEU A 308 -6.59 15.07 18.77
C LEU A 308 -6.53 13.82 17.89
N SER A 309 -6.15 13.95 16.63
CA SER A 309 -5.95 12.80 15.74
C SER A 309 -4.80 11.92 16.21
N GLU A 310 -3.66 12.53 16.57
CA GLU A 310 -2.50 11.81 17.12
C GLU A 310 -2.80 11.20 18.50
N LEU A 311 -3.52 11.95 19.35
CA LEU A 311 -3.98 11.47 20.65
C LEU A 311 -4.84 10.22 20.53
N SER A 312 -5.85 10.25 19.63
CA SER A 312 -6.75 9.11 19.45
C SER A 312 -6.02 7.90 18.87
N ALA A 313 -5.05 8.12 17.96
CA ALA A 313 -4.20 7.05 17.43
C ALA A 313 -3.38 6.37 18.54
N CYS A 314 -2.69 7.15 19.36
CA CYS A 314 -1.92 6.61 20.50
C CYS A 314 -2.82 5.95 21.56
N ALA A 315 -4.02 6.50 21.80
CA ALA A 315 -4.99 5.94 22.73
C ALA A 315 -5.51 4.58 22.25
N ALA A 316 -5.87 4.46 20.97
CA ALA A 316 -6.31 3.21 20.37
C ALA A 316 -5.18 2.16 20.36
N ALA A 317 -3.95 2.55 20.01
CA ALA A 317 -2.78 1.66 20.02
C ALA A 317 -2.48 1.11 21.42
N SER A 318 -2.63 1.95 22.47
CA SER A 318 -2.35 1.59 23.88
C SER A 318 -3.57 1.12 24.68
N GLY A 319 -4.77 1.10 24.09
CA GLY A 319 -6.02 0.68 24.74
C GLY A 319 -6.56 1.65 25.79
N ARG A 320 -6.25 2.95 25.66
CA ARG A 320 -6.70 4.01 26.59
C ARG A 320 -8.11 4.49 26.27
N LEU A 321 -9.11 3.70 26.67
CA LEU A 321 -10.54 4.00 26.42
C LEU A 321 -11.10 5.12 27.28
N ASP A 322 -10.42 5.50 28.36
CA ASP A 322 -10.78 6.63 29.24
C ASP A 322 -10.80 7.99 28.54
N LEU A 323 -10.19 8.08 27.33
CA LEU A 323 -10.21 9.30 26.53
C LEU A 323 -11.48 9.46 25.64
N LEU A 324 -12.35 8.46 25.59
CA LEU A 324 -13.59 8.50 24.82
C LEU A 324 -14.51 9.66 25.24
N ASP A 325 -14.81 9.80 26.55
CA ASP A 325 -15.66 10.88 27.06
C ASP A 325 -15.03 12.28 26.90
N PRO A 326 -13.73 12.52 27.18
CA PRO A 326 -13.06 13.76 26.82
C PRO A 326 -13.21 14.14 25.34
N LEU A 327 -13.01 13.23 24.40
CA LEU A 327 -13.14 13.51 22.96
C LEU A 327 -14.58 13.91 22.60
N GLN A 328 -15.61 13.29 23.17
CA GLN A 328 -17.02 13.70 22.96
C GLN A 328 -17.29 15.10 23.49
N ARG A 329 -16.74 15.45 24.66
CA ARG A 329 -16.84 16.82 25.22
C ARG A 329 -16.15 17.84 24.33
N ILE A 330 -14.98 17.50 23.76
CA ILE A 330 -14.28 18.35 22.79
C ILE A 330 -15.12 18.56 21.53
N ALA A 331 -15.71 17.49 20.98
CA ALA A 331 -16.58 17.60 19.81
C ALA A 331 -17.76 18.54 20.07
N THR A 332 -18.34 18.47 21.27
CA THR A 332 -19.43 19.38 21.70
C THR A 332 -18.92 20.83 21.83
N TRP A 333 -17.75 21.03 22.44
CA TRP A 333 -17.16 22.37 22.61
C TRP A 333 -16.77 23.00 21.26
N ALA A 334 -16.28 22.18 20.30
CA ALA A 334 -15.86 22.64 18.98
C ALA A 334 -17.03 23.03 18.06
N ASN A 335 -18.25 22.64 18.40
CA ASN A 335 -19.45 22.96 17.62
C ASN A 335 -19.54 24.48 17.40
N LYS A 336 -19.69 24.92 16.13
CA LYS A 336 -19.70 26.31 15.69
C LYS A 336 -18.39 27.09 15.88
N LYS A 337 -17.34 26.48 16.47
CA LYS A 337 -16.03 27.11 16.63
C LYS A 337 -15.06 26.68 15.57
N SER A 338 -14.95 25.37 15.32
CA SER A 338 -14.07 24.82 14.31
C SER A 338 -14.57 23.45 13.84
N SER A 339 -14.90 23.34 12.57
CA SER A 339 -15.34 22.07 12.00
C SER A 339 -14.23 21.03 11.94
N SER A 340 -12.98 21.42 11.72
CA SER A 340 -11.83 20.51 11.70
C SER A 340 -11.61 19.85 13.06
N VAL A 341 -11.67 20.63 14.15
CA VAL A 341 -11.56 20.11 15.52
C VAL A 341 -12.74 19.18 15.85
N GLN A 342 -13.96 19.59 15.48
CA GLN A 342 -15.12 18.77 15.75
C GLN A 342 -15.07 17.43 15.02
N VAL A 343 -14.65 17.43 13.75
CA VAL A 343 -14.51 16.21 12.94
C VAL A 343 -13.43 15.31 13.51
N ALA A 344 -12.25 15.85 13.84
CA ALA A 344 -11.15 15.05 14.43
C ALA A 344 -11.59 14.40 15.75
N ALA A 345 -12.26 15.16 16.63
CA ALA A 345 -12.74 14.63 17.89
C ALA A 345 -13.84 13.56 17.72
N LEU A 346 -14.75 13.72 16.75
CA LEU A 346 -15.81 12.74 16.46
C LEU A 346 -15.24 11.46 15.88
N ILE A 347 -14.26 11.54 14.95
CA ILE A 347 -13.61 10.35 14.36
C ILE A 347 -12.82 9.61 15.43
N GLY A 348 -12.01 10.33 16.23
CA GLY A 348 -11.24 9.73 17.31
C GLY A 348 -12.11 9.09 18.39
N ALA A 349 -13.22 9.75 18.79
CA ALA A 349 -14.18 9.15 19.70
C ALA A 349 -14.90 7.94 19.08
N GLY A 350 -15.19 7.99 17.77
CA GLY A 350 -15.79 6.87 17.05
C GLY A 350 -14.84 5.66 17.01
N GLU A 351 -13.55 5.86 16.78
CA GLU A 351 -12.52 4.80 16.80
C GLU A 351 -12.39 4.18 18.19
N LEU A 352 -12.36 4.99 19.26
CA LEU A 352 -12.30 4.46 20.62
C LEU A 352 -13.60 3.75 21.06
N ALA A 353 -14.78 4.22 20.63
CA ALA A 353 -16.06 3.56 20.87
C ALA A 353 -16.11 2.19 20.18
N GLU A 354 -15.60 2.11 18.94
CA GLU A 354 -15.46 0.85 18.22
C GLU A 354 -14.50 -0.11 18.94
N TYR A 355 -13.37 0.39 19.41
CA TYR A 355 -12.45 -0.39 20.25
C TYR A 355 -13.09 -0.91 21.54
N ALA A 356 -14.04 -0.15 22.10
CA ALA A 356 -14.85 -0.55 23.25
C ALA A 356 -16.00 -1.51 22.88
N GLU A 357 -16.15 -1.85 21.59
CA GLU A 357 -17.26 -2.64 21.02
C GLU A 357 -18.64 -1.96 21.18
N ASP A 358 -18.67 -0.66 21.50
CA ASP A 358 -19.90 0.14 21.46
C ASP A 358 -20.16 0.63 20.02
N PHE A 359 -20.54 -0.31 19.16
CA PHE A 359 -20.81 -0.03 17.74
C PHE A 359 -21.98 0.92 17.52
N VAL A 360 -22.89 1.05 18.47
CA VAL A 360 -24.03 1.99 18.41
C VAL A 360 -23.54 3.41 18.60
N LEU A 361 -22.70 3.63 19.58
CA LEU A 361 -22.10 4.94 19.84
C LEU A 361 -21.14 5.32 18.69
N ALA A 362 -20.31 4.37 18.22
CA ALA A 362 -19.41 4.58 17.10
C ALA A 362 -20.16 5.04 15.84
N ASP A 363 -21.23 4.33 15.45
CA ASP A 363 -22.08 4.69 14.30
C ASP A 363 -22.65 6.10 14.43
N LYS A 364 -23.17 6.46 15.62
CA LYS A 364 -23.70 7.79 15.89
C LYS A 364 -22.65 8.89 15.70
N LEU A 365 -21.44 8.70 16.25
CA LEU A 365 -20.35 9.68 16.18
C LEU A 365 -19.83 9.85 14.76
N LEU A 366 -19.62 8.74 14.05
CA LEU A 366 -19.12 8.76 12.67
C LEU A 366 -20.14 9.36 11.70
N ARG A 367 -21.44 9.10 11.89
CA ARG A 367 -22.48 9.78 11.10
C ARG A 367 -22.50 11.29 11.33
N GLN A 368 -22.26 11.76 12.54
CA GLN A 368 -22.15 13.19 12.80
C GLN A 368 -20.95 13.80 12.06
N ALA A 369 -19.78 13.14 12.08
CA ALA A 369 -18.61 13.56 11.31
C ALA A 369 -18.90 13.56 9.80
N ALA A 370 -19.57 12.53 9.28
CA ALA A 370 -19.96 12.42 7.87
C ALA A 370 -20.87 13.58 7.41
N VAL A 371 -21.83 13.98 8.23
CA VAL A 371 -22.70 15.13 7.92
C VAL A 371 -21.89 16.42 7.79
N MET A 372 -20.88 16.62 8.63
CA MET A 372 -20.02 17.82 8.60
C MET A 372 -19.08 17.85 7.39
N LEU A 373 -18.63 16.68 6.93
CA LEU A 373 -17.73 16.55 5.77
C LEU A 373 -18.48 16.49 4.44
N ARG A 374 -19.81 16.41 4.43
CA ARG A 374 -20.61 16.34 3.20
C ARG A 374 -20.32 17.53 2.28
N GLY A 375 -19.98 17.24 1.03
CA GLY A 375 -19.63 18.25 0.03
C GLY A 375 -18.24 18.88 0.21
N ARG A 376 -17.38 18.33 1.09
CA ARG A 376 -16.02 18.80 1.34
C ARG A 376 -14.93 17.80 0.93
N GLU A 377 -15.26 16.76 0.17
CA GLU A 377 -14.34 15.68 -0.21
C GLU A 377 -13.09 16.23 -0.91
N VAL A 378 -13.26 17.23 -1.76
CA VAL A 378 -12.14 17.83 -2.52
C VAL A 378 -11.24 18.71 -1.67
N SER A 379 -11.78 19.28 -0.57
CA SER A 379 -11.04 20.23 0.27
C SER A 379 -10.40 19.61 1.51
N LEU A 380 -10.84 18.40 1.92
CA LEU A 380 -10.36 17.75 3.15
C LEU A 380 -10.19 16.23 2.96
N PRO A 381 -9.39 15.77 1.97
CA PRO A 381 -9.24 14.34 1.67
C PRO A 381 -8.67 13.54 2.84
N ARG A 382 -7.78 14.11 3.66
CA ARG A 382 -7.24 13.43 4.86
C ARG A 382 -8.33 13.11 5.88
N ALA A 383 -9.22 14.05 6.16
CA ALA A 383 -10.34 13.82 7.09
C ALA A 383 -11.37 12.83 6.52
N GLN A 384 -11.62 12.90 5.20
CA GLN A 384 -12.47 11.92 4.50
C GLN A 384 -11.88 10.52 4.54
N ALA A 385 -10.57 10.40 4.33
CA ALA A 385 -9.85 9.13 4.41
C ALA A 385 -9.97 8.51 5.81
N SER A 386 -9.71 9.29 6.85
CA SER A 386 -9.82 8.83 8.25
C SER A 386 -11.25 8.42 8.61
N LEU A 387 -12.26 9.21 8.20
CA LEU A 387 -13.66 8.86 8.40
C LEU A 387 -14.03 7.56 7.70
N ALA A 388 -13.69 7.41 6.43
CA ALA A 388 -13.99 6.22 5.65
C ALA A 388 -13.29 4.98 6.24
N TYR A 389 -12.03 5.12 6.67
CA TYR A 389 -11.29 4.04 7.35
C TYR A 389 -11.98 3.60 8.64
N THR A 390 -12.32 4.51 9.55
CA THR A 390 -12.99 4.17 10.82
C THR A 390 -14.40 3.62 10.56
N THR A 391 -15.12 4.13 9.55
CA THR A 391 -16.41 3.57 9.13
C THR A 391 -16.27 2.16 8.56
N SER A 392 -15.17 1.85 7.87
CA SER A 392 -14.84 0.51 7.40
C SER A 392 -14.64 -0.46 8.57
N LEU A 393 -13.87 -0.08 9.57
CA LEU A 393 -13.68 -0.85 10.80
C LEU A 393 -15.03 -1.15 11.47
N LEU A 394 -15.85 -0.13 11.69
CA LEU A 394 -17.19 -0.31 12.25
C LEU A 394 -18.05 -1.29 11.44
N ALA A 395 -18.02 -1.19 10.12
CA ALA A 395 -18.79 -2.09 9.26
C ALA A 395 -18.31 -3.54 9.37
N PHE A 396 -17.01 -3.78 9.42
CA PHE A 396 -16.45 -5.13 9.64
C PHE A 396 -16.80 -5.66 11.04
N GLY A 397 -16.69 -4.85 12.08
CA GLY A 397 -17.09 -5.21 13.44
C GLY A 397 -18.58 -5.58 13.56
N GLN A 398 -19.43 -4.96 12.72
CA GLN A 398 -20.86 -5.27 12.61
C GLN A 398 -21.19 -6.40 11.62
N ASN A 399 -20.22 -7.16 11.12
CA ASN A 399 -20.38 -8.20 10.10
C ASN A 399 -20.97 -7.70 8.76
N ARG A 400 -20.82 -6.40 8.43
CA ARG A 400 -21.23 -5.80 7.16
C ARG A 400 -20.07 -5.73 6.17
N ARG A 401 -19.53 -6.88 5.77
CA ARG A 401 -18.31 -7.03 4.98
C ARG A 401 -18.30 -6.16 3.71
N ALA A 402 -19.35 -6.21 2.90
CA ALA A 402 -19.41 -5.44 1.65
C ALA A 402 -19.29 -3.93 1.90
N LEU A 403 -19.98 -3.41 2.92
CA LEU A 403 -19.89 -2.01 3.32
C LEU A 403 -18.49 -1.67 3.86
N GLY A 404 -17.87 -2.58 4.60
CA GLY A 404 -16.49 -2.46 5.08
C GLY A 404 -15.51 -2.29 3.94
N LEU A 405 -15.57 -3.17 2.93
CA LEU A 405 -14.71 -3.11 1.75
C LEU A 405 -14.93 -1.81 0.95
N THR A 406 -16.19 -1.41 0.72
CA THR A 406 -16.50 -0.15 0.00
C THR A 406 -15.93 1.09 0.70
N ASN A 407 -16.05 1.17 2.03
CA ASN A 407 -15.49 2.29 2.77
C ASN A 407 -13.96 2.25 2.80
N LEU A 408 -13.35 1.08 2.87
CA LEU A 408 -11.90 0.94 2.81
C LEU A 408 -11.35 1.37 1.46
N GLU A 409 -11.99 0.97 0.37
CA GLU A 409 -11.64 1.41 -0.98
C GLU A 409 -11.73 2.94 -1.11
N LEU A 410 -12.80 3.52 -0.55
CA LEU A 410 -12.97 4.97 -0.50
C LEU A 410 -11.85 5.65 0.31
N ALA A 411 -11.47 5.10 1.46
CA ALA A 411 -10.36 5.60 2.28
C ALA A 411 -9.04 5.57 1.49
N LEU A 412 -8.74 4.45 0.85
CA LEU A 412 -7.54 4.29 0.02
C LEU A 412 -7.54 5.23 -1.19
N LYS A 413 -8.70 5.48 -1.81
CA LYS A 413 -8.83 6.44 -2.91
C LYS A 413 -8.44 7.85 -2.46
N PHE A 414 -8.92 8.30 -1.31
CA PHE A 414 -8.55 9.61 -0.77
C PHE A 414 -7.07 9.68 -0.39
N THR A 415 -6.49 8.60 0.12
CA THR A 415 -5.10 8.54 0.57
C THR A 415 -4.11 8.48 -0.59
N ARG A 416 -4.43 7.75 -1.66
CA ARG A 416 -3.60 7.68 -2.87
C ARG A 416 -3.57 8.99 -3.66
N GLY A 417 -4.56 9.86 -3.45
CA GLY A 417 -4.67 11.12 -4.19
C GLY A 417 -5.16 10.94 -5.62
N THR A 418 -5.00 11.99 -6.40
CA THR A 418 -5.38 12.04 -7.83
C THR A 418 -4.18 12.39 -8.71
N ALA A 419 -4.32 12.24 -10.02
CA ALA A 419 -3.28 12.67 -10.97
C ALA A 419 -2.94 14.18 -10.84
N THR A 420 -3.87 14.98 -10.32
CA THR A 420 -3.68 16.43 -10.14
C THR A 420 -3.12 16.80 -8.76
N THR A 421 -3.43 16.05 -7.72
CA THR A 421 -2.94 16.32 -6.35
C THR A 421 -1.66 15.56 -6.01
N GLY A 422 -1.35 14.49 -6.74
CA GLY A 422 -0.26 13.59 -6.39
C GLY A 422 -0.59 12.71 -5.17
N ALA A 423 0.42 12.06 -4.60
CA ALA A 423 0.26 11.24 -3.42
C ALA A 423 0.01 12.10 -2.18
N VAL A 424 -0.96 11.69 -1.35
CA VAL A 424 -1.27 12.30 -0.06
C VAL A 424 -0.41 11.70 1.04
N VAL A 425 0.06 10.45 0.86
CA VAL A 425 0.96 9.74 1.79
C VAL A 425 2.39 10.22 1.60
N GLU A 426 3.01 10.64 2.67
CA GLU A 426 4.34 11.24 2.68
C GLU A 426 5.41 10.28 2.12
N SER A 427 5.42 9.01 2.50
CA SER A 427 6.43 8.04 2.04
C SER A 427 6.36 7.77 0.53
N ILE A 428 5.15 7.74 -0.05
CA ILE A 428 4.95 7.63 -1.50
C ILE A 428 5.49 8.89 -2.20
N PHE A 429 5.16 10.07 -1.66
CA PHE A 429 5.67 11.35 -2.15
C PHE A 429 7.20 11.42 -2.09
N GLN A 430 7.79 11.05 -0.95
CA GLN A 430 9.24 11.01 -0.74
C GLN A 430 9.93 10.09 -1.75
N THR A 431 9.36 8.92 -2.00
CA THR A 431 9.87 7.97 -2.99
C THR A 431 9.86 8.58 -4.40
N GLN A 432 8.74 9.18 -4.82
CA GLN A 432 8.61 9.82 -6.13
C GLN A 432 9.56 11.02 -6.28
N LEU A 433 9.65 11.86 -5.26
CA LEU A 433 10.54 13.01 -5.24
C LEU A 433 12.01 12.58 -5.32
N THR A 434 12.40 11.53 -4.59
CA THR A 434 13.76 10.97 -4.63
C THR A 434 14.14 10.51 -6.04
N LEU A 435 13.25 9.78 -6.71
CA LEU A 435 13.47 9.33 -8.08
C LEU A 435 13.64 10.52 -9.05
N ASN A 436 12.81 11.55 -8.91
CA ASN A 436 12.88 12.75 -9.76
C ASN A 436 14.19 13.54 -9.52
N LEU A 437 14.59 13.72 -8.27
CA LEU A 437 15.82 14.43 -7.92
C LEU A 437 17.06 13.65 -8.38
N LEU A 438 17.04 12.32 -8.29
CA LEU A 438 18.10 11.48 -8.81
C LEU A 438 18.18 11.57 -10.35
N ALA A 439 17.04 11.50 -11.04
CA ALA A 439 17.00 11.60 -12.50
C ALA A 439 17.49 12.96 -13.02
N SER A 440 17.27 14.04 -12.27
CA SER A 440 17.76 15.39 -12.58
C SER A 440 19.19 15.67 -12.09
N ASN A 441 19.89 14.68 -11.51
CA ASN A 441 21.20 14.82 -10.87
C ASN A 441 21.23 15.87 -9.72
N ALA A 442 20.09 16.18 -9.14
CA ALA A 442 20.00 17.05 -7.96
C ALA A 442 20.28 16.30 -6.65
N LEU A 443 20.33 14.96 -6.69
CA LEU A 443 20.64 14.11 -5.55
C LEU A 443 21.74 13.12 -5.96
N THR A 444 22.68 12.85 -5.05
CA THR A 444 23.74 11.85 -5.29
C THR A 444 23.19 10.43 -5.19
N ALA A 445 23.81 9.49 -5.89
CA ALA A 445 23.43 8.07 -5.85
C ALA A 445 23.41 7.50 -4.41
N ALA A 446 24.44 7.79 -3.61
CA ALA A 446 24.52 7.33 -2.23
C ALA A 446 23.40 7.88 -1.33
N ALA A 447 23.07 9.18 -1.49
CA ALA A 447 21.96 9.77 -0.77
C ALA A 447 20.61 9.17 -1.19
N ALA A 448 20.40 8.98 -2.50
CA ALA A 448 19.20 8.35 -3.04
C ALA A 448 19.04 6.91 -2.54
N GLU A 449 20.10 6.13 -2.50
CA GLU A 449 20.09 4.76 -1.96
C GLU A 449 19.64 4.74 -0.50
N THR A 450 20.23 5.60 0.34
CA THR A 450 19.86 5.69 1.77
C THR A 450 18.40 6.07 1.95
N ILE A 451 17.91 7.06 1.19
CA ILE A 451 16.53 7.53 1.28
C ILE A 451 15.54 6.46 0.80
N LEU A 452 15.84 5.83 -0.35
CA LEU A 452 14.97 4.76 -0.87
C LEU A 452 14.98 3.53 0.05
N ALA A 453 16.11 3.17 0.63
CA ALA A 453 16.20 2.08 1.59
C ALA A 453 15.29 2.30 2.81
N GLU A 454 15.22 3.56 3.31
CA GLU A 454 14.34 3.95 4.42
C GLU A 454 12.88 4.04 3.97
N ALA A 455 12.57 4.73 2.87
CA ALA A 455 11.21 4.94 2.38
C ALA A 455 10.53 3.65 1.85
N LEU A 456 11.32 2.67 1.40
CA LEU A 456 10.85 1.35 0.94
C LEU A 456 11.04 0.28 2.01
N ALA A 457 11.45 0.62 3.23
CA ALA A 457 11.52 -0.34 4.33
C ALA A 457 10.16 -1.00 4.57
N GLU A 458 10.17 -2.24 5.02
CA GLU A 458 8.92 -2.89 5.44
C GLU A 458 8.34 -2.11 6.61
N PRO A 459 7.04 -1.80 6.57
CA PRO A 459 6.39 -1.09 7.66
C PRO A 459 6.55 -1.85 8.98
N SER A 460 6.98 -1.14 9.99
CA SER A 460 7.14 -1.69 11.34
C SER A 460 5.78 -1.81 12.04
N GLU A 461 5.78 -2.53 13.15
CA GLU A 461 4.62 -2.58 14.05
C GLU A 461 4.16 -1.18 14.48
N ARG A 462 5.09 -0.28 14.74
CA ARG A 462 4.80 1.10 15.15
C ARG A 462 4.14 1.91 14.06
N ASP A 463 4.63 1.78 12.83
CA ASP A 463 4.03 2.48 11.69
C ASP A 463 2.57 2.06 11.52
N TRP A 464 2.30 0.76 11.66
CA TRP A 464 0.93 0.27 11.63
C TRP A 464 0.10 0.80 12.82
N GLN A 465 0.63 0.81 14.03
CA GLN A 465 -0.08 1.31 15.21
C GLN A 465 -0.42 2.79 15.10
N LEU A 466 0.44 3.58 14.52
CA LEU A 466 0.24 5.02 14.36
C LEU A 466 -0.61 5.38 13.12
N SER A 467 -0.30 4.78 11.98
CA SER A 467 -0.86 5.19 10.67
C SER A 467 -1.29 4.00 9.81
N PRO A 468 -2.21 3.11 10.27
CA PRO A 468 -2.55 1.88 9.54
C PRO A 468 -3.09 2.13 8.13
N LEU A 469 -3.81 3.23 7.91
CA LEU A 469 -4.33 3.58 6.58
C LEU A 469 -3.22 3.99 5.62
N GLU A 470 -2.21 4.72 6.07
CA GLU A 470 -1.06 5.12 5.26
C GLU A 470 -0.22 3.90 4.90
N VAL A 471 0.08 3.05 5.88
CA VAL A 471 0.78 1.77 5.66
C VAL A 471 0.02 0.89 4.67
N LEU A 472 -1.31 0.81 4.79
CA LEU A 472 -2.12 0.04 3.85
C LEU A 472 -2.06 0.65 2.43
N ALA A 473 -2.07 1.97 2.32
CA ALA A 473 -1.91 2.66 1.04
C ALA A 473 -0.53 2.38 0.42
N GLU A 474 0.53 2.37 1.22
CA GLU A 474 1.88 1.99 0.78
C GLU A 474 1.96 0.55 0.28
N LEU A 475 1.43 -0.40 1.04
CA LEU A 475 1.41 -1.82 0.66
C LEU A 475 0.62 -2.07 -0.61
N THR A 476 -0.46 -1.30 -0.83
CA THR A 476 -1.38 -1.49 -1.96
C THR A 476 -1.14 -0.52 -3.13
N THR A 477 0.00 0.19 -3.15
CA THR A 477 0.43 1.05 -4.25
C THR A 477 1.64 0.47 -4.95
N ALA A 478 1.62 0.42 -6.30
CA ALA A 478 2.74 -0.06 -7.10
C ALA A 478 3.98 0.82 -6.93
N ARG A 479 5.08 0.21 -6.50
CA ARG A 479 6.37 0.88 -6.27
C ARG A 479 7.55 0.20 -6.98
N ASP A 480 7.27 -0.68 -7.97
CA ASP A 480 8.30 -1.43 -8.72
C ASP A 480 9.47 -0.56 -9.20
N PRO A 481 9.25 0.64 -9.81
CA PRO A 481 10.37 1.45 -10.30
C PRO A 481 11.34 1.88 -9.19
N ALA A 482 10.81 2.12 -7.99
CA ALA A 482 11.63 2.53 -6.85
C ALA A 482 12.45 1.36 -6.28
N PHE A 483 11.87 0.16 -6.18
CA PHE A 483 12.58 -1.04 -5.77
C PHE A 483 13.70 -1.39 -6.75
N ILE A 484 13.43 -1.33 -8.05
CA ILE A 484 14.45 -1.57 -9.08
C ILE A 484 15.56 -0.54 -8.97
N ARG A 485 15.21 0.74 -8.82
CA ARG A 485 16.24 1.78 -8.70
C ARG A 485 17.10 1.60 -7.45
N LEU A 486 16.49 1.19 -6.33
CA LEU A 486 17.24 0.84 -5.12
C LEU A 486 18.19 -0.35 -5.38
N LEU A 487 17.71 -1.39 -6.06
CA LEU A 487 18.55 -2.55 -6.45
C LEU A 487 19.72 -2.14 -7.34
N GLU A 488 19.49 -1.27 -8.35
CA GLU A 488 20.55 -0.74 -9.23
C GLU A 488 21.62 0.04 -8.43
N LEU A 489 21.20 0.86 -7.49
CA LEU A 489 22.11 1.63 -6.64
C LEU A 489 22.92 0.70 -5.74
N ALA A 490 22.30 -0.31 -5.14
CA ALA A 490 22.97 -1.31 -4.31
C ALA A 490 24.00 -2.12 -5.14
N ILE A 491 23.63 -2.55 -6.35
CA ILE A 491 24.57 -3.23 -7.28
C ILE A 491 25.75 -2.31 -7.60
N SER A 492 25.50 -1.05 -7.93
CA SER A 492 26.54 -0.08 -8.28
C SER A 492 27.51 0.20 -7.13
N ARG A 493 27.02 0.11 -5.89
CA ARG A 493 27.83 0.20 -4.65
C ARG A 493 28.66 -1.05 -4.39
N GLY A 494 28.32 -2.17 -5.01
CA GLY A 494 28.95 -3.48 -4.71
C GLY A 494 28.37 -4.16 -3.47
N ALA A 495 27.06 -4.05 -3.26
CA ALA A 495 26.34 -4.68 -2.15
C ALA A 495 26.55 -6.20 -2.10
N MET A 496 26.46 -6.79 -0.93
CA MET A 496 26.53 -8.23 -0.73
C MET A 496 25.36 -8.94 -1.44
N VAL A 497 25.61 -10.12 -1.98
CA VAL A 497 24.59 -10.88 -2.74
C VAL A 497 23.36 -11.19 -1.89
N ASP A 498 23.50 -11.44 -0.58
CA ASP A 498 22.35 -11.64 0.32
C ASP A 498 21.46 -10.41 0.40
N GLU A 499 22.03 -9.21 0.51
CA GLU A 499 21.31 -7.94 0.48
C GLU A 499 20.53 -7.76 -0.84
N LEU A 500 21.18 -8.09 -1.97
CA LEU A 500 20.54 -8.00 -3.28
C LEU A 500 19.37 -8.99 -3.43
N VAL A 501 19.53 -10.22 -2.92
CA VAL A 501 18.46 -11.23 -2.89
C VAL A 501 17.28 -10.75 -2.04
N GLN A 502 17.55 -10.15 -0.88
CA GLN A 502 16.50 -9.57 -0.03
C GLN A 502 15.76 -8.41 -0.72
N LEU A 503 16.47 -7.55 -1.46
CA LEU A 503 15.83 -6.47 -2.23
C LEU A 503 14.96 -7.01 -3.37
N MET A 504 15.42 -8.06 -4.06
CA MET A 504 14.61 -8.74 -5.08
C MET A 504 13.35 -9.38 -4.49
N ASP A 505 13.48 -10.06 -3.36
CA ASP A 505 12.33 -10.64 -2.66
C ASP A 505 11.32 -9.56 -2.22
N ARG A 506 11.80 -8.43 -1.71
CA ARG A 506 10.93 -7.30 -1.33
C ARG A 506 10.15 -6.75 -2.52
N ALA A 507 10.79 -6.60 -3.68
CA ALA A 507 10.11 -6.18 -4.90
C ALA A 507 9.01 -7.17 -5.32
N GLN A 508 9.30 -8.48 -5.28
CA GLN A 508 8.32 -9.54 -5.58
C GLN A 508 7.16 -9.56 -4.58
N ARG A 509 7.46 -9.41 -3.27
CA ARG A 509 6.43 -9.37 -2.22
C ARG A 509 5.59 -8.11 -2.30
N GLN A 510 6.17 -6.95 -2.65
CA GLN A 510 5.39 -5.73 -2.87
C GLN A 510 4.29 -5.95 -3.91
N ARG A 511 4.63 -6.56 -5.05
CA ARG A 511 3.67 -6.90 -6.09
C ARG A 511 2.54 -7.82 -5.57
N LEU A 512 2.90 -8.75 -4.70
CA LEU A 512 1.90 -9.61 -4.05
C LEU A 512 0.99 -8.80 -3.13
N TYR A 513 1.55 -7.93 -2.29
CA TYR A 513 0.76 -7.11 -1.36
C TYR A 513 -0.18 -6.14 -2.05
N GLU A 514 0.22 -5.57 -3.20
CA GLU A 514 -0.64 -4.71 -4.02
C GLU A 514 -1.94 -5.41 -4.42
N SER A 515 -1.89 -6.71 -4.59
CA SER A 515 -2.95 -7.54 -5.14
C SER A 515 -3.76 -8.26 -4.07
N LEU A 516 -3.18 -8.54 -2.91
CA LEU A 516 -3.84 -9.27 -1.83
C LEU A 516 -4.83 -8.40 -1.03
N PRO A 517 -5.94 -8.98 -0.58
CA PRO A 517 -6.85 -8.29 0.32
C PRO A 517 -6.11 -7.72 1.55
N LEU A 518 -6.36 -6.44 1.83
CA LEU A 518 -5.75 -5.73 2.95
C LEU A 518 -4.21 -5.78 2.96
N GLY A 519 -3.58 -5.72 1.77
CA GLY A 519 -2.13 -5.75 1.66
C GLY A 519 -1.49 -7.02 2.23
N GLY A 520 -2.18 -8.16 2.17
CA GLY A 520 -1.73 -9.44 2.71
C GLY A 520 -1.95 -9.64 4.22
N ARG A 521 -2.43 -8.63 4.96
CA ARG A 521 -2.64 -8.71 6.41
C ARG A 521 -3.73 -9.72 6.80
N LEU A 522 -4.79 -9.79 6.01
CA LEU A 522 -5.85 -10.79 6.21
C LEU A 522 -5.28 -12.22 6.16
N MET A 523 -4.34 -12.44 5.25
CA MET A 523 -3.65 -13.73 5.10
C MET A 523 -2.77 -14.04 6.32
N ALA A 524 -2.09 -13.04 6.88
CA ALA A 524 -1.28 -13.21 8.08
C ALA A 524 -2.12 -13.68 9.27
N TRP A 525 -3.29 -13.07 9.48
CA TRP A 525 -4.22 -13.50 10.53
C TRP A 525 -4.77 -14.92 10.30
N ARG A 526 -5.13 -15.26 9.05
CA ARG A 526 -5.55 -16.63 8.74
C ARG A 526 -4.46 -17.67 9.02
N HIS A 527 -3.21 -17.36 8.65
CA HIS A 527 -2.07 -18.23 8.95
C HIS A 527 -1.85 -18.38 10.46
N ALA A 528 -1.91 -17.27 11.18
CA ALA A 528 -1.71 -17.27 12.62
C ALA A 528 -2.78 -18.08 13.36
N LEU A 529 -4.04 -17.98 12.94
CA LEU A 529 -5.15 -18.74 13.56
C LEU A 529 -5.21 -20.20 13.14
N ALA A 530 -4.75 -20.55 11.91
CA ALA A 530 -4.74 -21.93 11.41
C ALA A 530 -3.42 -22.67 11.71
N GLY A 531 -2.36 -21.95 12.07
CA GLY A 531 -1.06 -22.54 12.39
C GLY A 531 -1.07 -23.29 13.72
N GLN A 532 -0.23 -24.34 13.81
CA GLN A 532 0.00 -24.97 15.11
C GLN A 532 0.75 -23.96 16.04
N PRO A 533 0.44 -23.90 17.34
CA PRO A 533 1.07 -22.97 18.27
C PRO A 533 2.60 -22.96 18.25
N GLY A 534 3.23 -24.09 17.91
CA GLY A 534 4.69 -24.22 17.80
C GLY A 534 5.30 -23.60 16.55
N GLN A 535 4.50 -23.25 15.55
CA GLN A 535 4.95 -22.65 14.30
C GLN A 535 4.92 -21.11 14.31
N LEU A 536 4.24 -20.52 15.30
CA LEU A 536 4.18 -19.08 15.48
C LEU A 536 5.39 -18.57 16.26
N LEU A 537 5.88 -17.38 15.88
CA LEU A 537 6.82 -16.65 16.71
C LEU A 537 6.21 -16.38 18.09
N PRO A 538 7.02 -16.32 19.17
CA PRO A 538 6.52 -16.06 20.53
C PRO A 538 5.70 -14.77 20.63
N GLU A 539 6.05 -13.74 19.83
CA GLU A 539 5.36 -12.45 19.79
C GLU A 539 4.01 -12.56 19.11
N ASP A 540 3.94 -13.19 17.94
CA ASP A 540 2.70 -13.42 17.20
C ASP A 540 1.72 -14.28 18.02
N ARG A 541 2.24 -15.27 18.73
CA ARG A 541 1.43 -16.10 19.62
C ARG A 541 0.74 -15.28 20.70
N LYS A 542 1.44 -14.37 21.35
CA LYS A 542 0.85 -13.46 22.35
C LYS A 542 -0.26 -12.60 21.78
N VAL A 543 -0.06 -12.09 20.56
CA VAL A 543 -1.07 -11.26 19.88
C VAL A 543 -2.31 -12.09 19.55
N VAL A 544 -2.13 -13.31 19.04
CA VAL A 544 -3.23 -14.23 18.73
C VAL A 544 -3.97 -14.64 20.00
N GLU A 545 -3.26 -15.02 21.07
CA GLU A 545 -3.87 -15.38 22.35
C GLU A 545 -4.67 -14.22 22.93
N ALA A 546 -4.13 -13.00 22.90
CA ALA A 546 -4.84 -11.80 23.36
C ALA A 546 -6.10 -11.52 22.52
N ALA A 547 -6.03 -11.72 21.18
CA ALA A 547 -7.18 -11.57 20.30
C ALA A 547 -8.26 -12.61 20.58
N LEU A 548 -7.89 -13.88 20.77
CA LEU A 548 -8.84 -14.96 21.07
C LEU A 548 -9.47 -14.81 22.46
N GLN A 549 -8.72 -14.30 23.46
CA GLN A 549 -9.26 -13.96 24.78
C GLN A 549 -10.28 -12.82 24.69
N ARG A 550 -9.99 -11.82 23.87
CA ARG A 550 -10.88 -10.66 23.70
C ARG A 550 -12.11 -10.99 22.85
N TYR A 551 -11.95 -11.82 21.82
CA TYR A 551 -13.01 -12.23 20.89
C TYR A 551 -13.26 -13.72 20.95
N PRO A 552 -13.84 -14.25 22.04
CA PRO A 552 -14.06 -15.69 22.20
C PRO A 552 -14.99 -16.29 21.13
N ALA A 553 -15.87 -15.48 20.55
CA ALA A 553 -16.72 -15.88 19.43
C ALA A 553 -15.91 -16.26 18.18
N LEU A 554 -14.74 -15.67 17.97
CA LEU A 554 -13.84 -16.00 16.86
C LEU A 554 -13.33 -17.44 16.97
N LEU A 555 -12.91 -17.85 18.18
CA LEU A 555 -12.47 -19.21 18.45
C LEU A 555 -13.61 -20.23 18.25
N ALA A 556 -14.78 -19.94 18.81
CA ALA A 556 -15.95 -20.80 18.69
C ALA A 556 -16.39 -20.96 17.22
N SER A 557 -16.40 -19.86 16.46
CA SER A 557 -16.71 -19.89 15.02
C SER A 557 -15.68 -20.69 14.24
N GLY A 558 -14.39 -20.52 14.51
CA GLY A 558 -13.32 -21.30 13.86
C GLY A 558 -13.46 -22.80 14.11
N GLN A 559 -13.69 -23.22 15.35
CA GLN A 559 -13.92 -24.63 15.71
C GLN A 559 -15.19 -25.21 15.06
N ARG A 560 -16.25 -24.39 14.98
CA ARG A 560 -17.50 -24.83 14.34
C ARG A 560 -17.32 -24.97 12.82
N ILE A 561 -16.61 -24.04 12.16
CA ILE A 561 -16.25 -24.13 10.74
C ILE A 561 -15.47 -25.43 10.49
N GLU A 562 -14.44 -25.72 11.30
CA GLU A 562 -13.65 -26.94 11.18
C GLU A 562 -14.51 -28.21 11.32
N SER A 563 -15.39 -28.25 12.32
CA SER A 563 -16.34 -29.36 12.53
C SER A 563 -17.25 -29.55 11.32
N LEU A 564 -17.82 -28.48 10.77
CA LEU A 564 -18.68 -28.53 9.57
C LEU A 564 -17.91 -28.99 8.35
N VAL A 565 -16.70 -28.49 8.13
CA VAL A 565 -15.82 -28.93 7.04
C VAL A 565 -15.55 -30.43 7.13
N ASN A 566 -15.19 -30.93 8.30
CA ASN A 566 -14.94 -32.37 8.52
C ASN A 566 -16.19 -33.20 8.26
N GLN A 567 -17.36 -32.76 8.72
CA GLN A 567 -18.64 -33.39 8.43
C GLN A 567 -18.95 -33.44 6.93
N LEU A 568 -18.76 -32.32 6.22
CA LEU A 568 -19.01 -32.20 4.77
C LEU A 568 -18.02 -33.01 3.94
N ARG A 569 -16.76 -33.12 4.40
CA ARG A 569 -15.76 -33.98 3.75
C ARG A 569 -16.09 -35.45 3.85
N GLN A 570 -16.80 -35.93 4.89
CA GLN A 570 -17.25 -37.29 5.05
C GLN A 570 -18.57 -37.59 4.28
N GLY A 571 -19.31 -36.53 3.94
CA GLY A 571 -20.60 -36.61 3.22
C GLY A 571 -20.46 -36.84 1.73
N PRO A 572 -21.58 -36.99 0.99
CA PRO A 572 -21.59 -37.04 -0.48
C PRO A 572 -21.16 -35.68 -1.08
N LEU A 573 -20.56 -35.72 -2.30
CA LEU A 573 -20.26 -34.51 -3.03
C LEU A 573 -21.55 -33.70 -3.35
N PRO A 574 -21.57 -32.37 -3.23
CA PRO A 574 -22.76 -31.55 -3.45
C PRO A 574 -23.03 -31.30 -4.94
N LEU A 575 -23.04 -32.36 -5.75
CA LEU A 575 -23.18 -32.28 -7.20
C LEU A 575 -24.63 -32.10 -7.67
N ASP A 576 -25.62 -32.52 -6.89
CA ASP A 576 -27.04 -32.34 -7.18
C ASP A 576 -27.80 -31.96 -5.91
N GLU A 577 -28.27 -30.72 -5.87
CA GLU A 577 -28.99 -30.16 -4.72
C GLU A 577 -30.21 -31.01 -4.33
N ARG A 578 -30.87 -31.63 -5.32
CA ARG A 578 -32.07 -32.47 -5.07
C ARG A 578 -31.74 -33.75 -4.31
N LYS A 579 -30.49 -34.23 -4.39
CA LYS A 579 -30.02 -35.46 -3.73
C LYS A 579 -29.38 -35.22 -2.35
N LEU A 580 -29.16 -33.96 -1.99
CA LEU A 580 -28.62 -33.63 -0.68
C LEU A 580 -29.68 -33.81 0.41
N SER A 581 -29.28 -34.43 1.54
CA SER A 581 -30.09 -34.46 2.73
C SER A 581 -30.38 -33.07 3.31
N ALA A 582 -31.45 -32.93 4.06
CA ALA A 582 -31.79 -31.68 4.74
C ALA A 582 -30.66 -31.22 5.67
N ASP A 583 -30.00 -32.16 6.36
CA ASP A 583 -28.88 -31.87 7.26
C ASP A 583 -27.65 -31.37 6.50
N ALA A 584 -27.33 -31.93 5.33
CA ALA A 584 -26.23 -31.44 4.50
C ALA A 584 -26.51 -30.03 3.97
N LYS A 585 -27.73 -29.75 3.50
CA LYS A 585 -28.13 -28.39 3.08
C LYS A 585 -28.01 -27.39 4.23
N LYS A 586 -28.47 -27.76 5.43
CA LYS A 586 -28.34 -26.92 6.62
C LYS A 586 -26.88 -26.66 6.98
N ALA A 587 -26.03 -27.70 6.90
CA ALA A 587 -24.61 -27.58 7.16
C ALA A 587 -23.89 -26.64 6.18
N TYR A 588 -24.24 -26.69 4.88
CA TYR A 588 -23.68 -25.75 3.89
C TYR A 588 -24.11 -24.30 4.14
N LEU A 589 -25.39 -24.04 4.46
CA LEU A 589 -25.87 -22.70 4.80
C LEU A 589 -25.18 -22.16 6.06
N GLU A 590 -25.09 -22.99 7.10
CA GLU A 590 -24.40 -22.62 8.35
C GLU A 590 -22.92 -22.32 8.09
N LEU A 591 -22.24 -23.09 7.26
CA LEU A 591 -20.85 -22.88 6.88
C LEU A 591 -20.67 -21.57 6.11
N GLU A 592 -21.58 -21.23 5.21
CA GLU A 592 -21.55 -19.97 4.44
C GLU A 592 -21.70 -18.76 5.37
N GLU A 593 -22.68 -18.76 6.26
CA GLU A 593 -22.94 -17.69 7.22
C GLU A 593 -21.76 -17.50 8.19
N LEU A 594 -21.28 -18.61 8.78
CA LEU A 594 -20.14 -18.56 9.70
C LEU A 594 -18.85 -18.11 9.01
N SER A 595 -18.59 -18.56 7.78
CA SER A 595 -17.41 -18.16 7.02
C SER A 595 -17.46 -16.68 6.67
N ALA A 596 -18.60 -16.14 6.25
CA ALA A 596 -18.76 -14.72 5.99
C ALA A 596 -18.55 -13.86 7.23
N SER A 597 -19.10 -14.29 8.38
CA SER A 597 -18.90 -13.62 9.66
C SER A 597 -17.46 -13.69 10.12
N PHE A 598 -16.82 -14.85 10.00
CA PHE A 598 -15.42 -15.05 10.37
C PHE A 598 -14.47 -14.18 9.51
N GLU A 599 -14.69 -14.11 8.19
CA GLU A 599 -13.95 -13.24 7.28
C GLU A 599 -14.12 -11.75 7.63
N SER A 600 -15.32 -11.33 8.03
CA SER A 600 -15.55 -9.96 8.50
C SER A 600 -14.78 -9.66 9.78
N GLN A 601 -14.76 -10.59 10.72
CA GLN A 601 -13.99 -10.47 11.96
C GLN A 601 -12.48 -10.46 11.71
N LEU A 602 -11.99 -11.28 10.77
CA LEU A 602 -10.57 -11.25 10.36
C LEU A 602 -10.20 -9.92 9.72
N ALA A 603 -11.05 -9.35 8.87
CA ALA A 603 -10.83 -8.04 8.27
C ALA A 603 -10.79 -6.95 9.35
N PHE A 604 -11.70 -7.01 10.31
CA PHE A 604 -11.71 -6.12 11.47
C PHE A 604 -10.40 -6.18 12.26
N LEU A 605 -9.93 -7.38 12.63
CA LEU A 605 -8.66 -7.57 13.33
C LEU A 605 -7.45 -7.12 12.50
N SER A 606 -7.50 -7.35 11.18
CA SER A 606 -6.42 -6.98 10.26
C SER A 606 -6.25 -5.47 10.13
N LEU A 607 -7.31 -4.71 10.34
CA LEU A 607 -7.30 -3.25 10.23
C LEU A 607 -7.09 -2.55 11.57
N GLN A 608 -7.27 -3.23 12.71
CA GLN A 608 -6.99 -2.64 14.01
C GLN A 608 -5.51 -2.26 14.14
N ARG A 609 -5.20 -1.27 14.99
CA ARG A 609 -3.83 -0.80 15.25
C ARG A 609 -2.94 -1.84 15.94
N ARG A 610 -3.49 -2.95 16.41
CA ARG A 610 -2.71 -4.08 16.93
C ARG A 610 -2.12 -4.88 15.78
N HIS A 611 -0.91 -5.33 15.94
CA HIS A 611 -0.11 -5.91 14.87
C HIS A 611 0.18 -7.39 15.11
N LEU A 612 0.03 -8.22 14.08
CA LEU A 612 0.76 -9.48 13.95
C LEU A 612 2.10 -9.14 13.30
N GLY A 613 3.21 -9.48 13.92
CA GLY A 613 4.56 -9.07 13.56
C GLY A 613 5.03 -9.42 12.15
N ARG A 614 4.26 -10.22 11.40
CA ARG A 614 4.62 -10.62 10.03
C ARG A 614 3.49 -10.42 9.05
N VAL A 615 3.85 -9.96 7.86
CA VAL A 615 3.03 -10.05 6.66
C VAL A 615 3.40 -11.36 5.96
N SER A 616 2.41 -12.11 5.48
CA SER A 616 2.66 -13.36 4.71
C SER A 616 2.77 -13.05 3.21
N PRO A 617 3.74 -13.60 2.47
CA PRO A 617 4.82 -14.49 2.90
C PRO A 617 5.95 -13.77 3.66
N ALA A 618 6.71 -14.51 4.45
CA ALA A 618 7.88 -13.98 5.16
C ALA A 618 8.98 -13.54 4.19
N ALA A 619 9.86 -12.64 4.65
CA ALA A 619 11.03 -12.22 3.91
C ALA A 619 11.97 -13.40 3.64
N ALA A 620 12.48 -13.49 2.43
CA ALA A 620 13.46 -14.51 2.03
C ALA A 620 14.83 -14.20 2.63
N SER A 621 15.55 -15.25 3.02
CA SER A 621 16.96 -15.18 3.43
C SER A 621 17.75 -16.14 2.56
N LEU A 622 18.84 -15.67 1.94
CA LEU A 622 19.69 -16.49 1.09
C LEU A 622 20.19 -17.76 1.79
N PRO A 623 20.68 -17.72 3.05
CA PRO A 623 21.07 -18.92 3.77
C PRO A 623 19.93 -19.91 3.97
N ASN A 624 18.72 -19.44 4.28
CA ASN A 624 17.56 -20.31 4.46
C ASN A 624 17.16 -20.97 3.14
N ILE A 625 17.13 -20.21 2.03
CA ILE A 625 16.87 -20.76 0.70
C ILE A 625 17.88 -21.86 0.39
N GLN A 626 19.17 -21.60 0.56
CA GLN A 626 20.24 -22.55 0.27
C GLN A 626 20.13 -23.83 1.11
N GLN A 627 19.74 -23.74 2.38
CA GLN A 627 19.50 -24.90 3.24
C GLN A 627 18.35 -25.78 2.78
N GLN A 628 17.37 -25.21 2.08
CA GLN A 628 16.21 -25.95 1.58
C GLN A 628 16.51 -26.73 0.31
N LEU A 629 17.56 -26.36 -0.45
CA LEU A 629 17.87 -26.93 -1.77
C LEU A 629 18.64 -28.24 -1.67
N GLU A 630 18.31 -29.21 -2.55
CA GLU A 630 19.09 -30.41 -2.82
C GLU A 630 20.22 -30.10 -3.84
N ASP A 631 21.20 -30.97 -3.96
CA ASP A 631 22.37 -30.72 -4.84
C ASP A 631 22.01 -30.56 -6.33
N GLY A 632 20.90 -31.14 -6.77
CA GLY A 632 20.37 -31.02 -8.14
C GLY A 632 19.43 -29.86 -8.38
N ASP A 633 19.19 -28.98 -7.38
CA ASP A 633 18.24 -27.88 -7.47
C ASP A 633 18.92 -26.59 -7.90
N VAL A 634 18.20 -25.82 -8.73
CA VAL A 634 18.54 -24.43 -9.06
C VAL A 634 17.30 -23.56 -8.94
N VAL A 635 17.35 -22.52 -8.13
CA VAL A 635 16.33 -21.46 -8.10
C VAL A 635 16.77 -20.36 -9.05
N ILE A 636 15.85 -19.91 -9.90
CA ILE A 636 16.07 -18.74 -10.77
C ILE A 636 14.95 -17.75 -10.53
N ALA A 637 15.29 -16.58 -10.01
CA ALA A 637 14.35 -15.51 -9.76
C ALA A 637 14.68 -14.29 -10.61
N PHE A 638 13.62 -13.57 -11.00
CA PHE A 638 13.74 -12.35 -11.77
C PHE A 638 13.02 -11.20 -11.07
N VAL A 639 13.55 -9.98 -11.30
CA VAL A 639 12.87 -8.73 -10.98
C VAL A 639 12.97 -7.81 -12.19
N MET A 640 11.83 -7.30 -12.62
CA MET A 640 11.69 -6.42 -13.79
C MET A 640 11.08 -5.10 -13.36
N GLY A 641 11.66 -3.99 -13.80
CA GLY A 641 11.11 -2.66 -13.59
C GLY A 641 11.65 -1.65 -14.60
N GLY A 642 10.75 -0.89 -15.18
CA GLY A 642 11.11 0.10 -16.18
C GLY A 642 11.81 -0.52 -17.39
N GLN A 643 13.09 -0.16 -17.59
CA GLN A 643 13.88 -0.62 -18.72
C GLN A 643 14.82 -1.77 -18.39
N GLN A 644 15.01 -2.11 -17.13
CA GLN A 644 16.01 -3.08 -16.66
C GLN A 644 15.36 -4.33 -16.08
N VAL A 645 16.05 -5.44 -16.24
CA VAL A 645 15.68 -6.74 -15.67
C VAL A 645 16.92 -7.33 -15.00
N TYR A 646 16.74 -7.85 -13.81
CA TYR A 646 17.78 -8.53 -13.04
C TYR A 646 17.37 -9.95 -12.75
N GLY A 647 18.34 -10.86 -12.82
CA GLY A 647 18.18 -12.27 -12.50
C GLY A 647 19.13 -12.70 -11.38
N VAL A 648 18.69 -13.68 -10.61
CA VAL A 648 19.55 -14.39 -9.65
C VAL A 648 19.34 -15.89 -9.80
N ALA A 649 20.43 -16.65 -9.85
CA ALA A 649 20.45 -18.11 -9.80
C ALA A 649 21.06 -18.53 -8.47
N ILE A 650 20.36 -19.39 -7.73
CA ILE A 650 20.73 -19.83 -6.38
C ILE A 650 20.79 -21.37 -6.40
N ARG A 651 21.93 -21.92 -5.99
CA ARG A 651 22.12 -23.32 -5.62
C ARG A 651 22.45 -23.39 -4.14
N ARG A 652 22.52 -24.59 -3.61
CA ARG A 652 22.91 -24.85 -2.23
C ARG A 652 24.25 -24.23 -1.83
N ASP A 653 25.21 -24.22 -2.76
CA ASP A 653 26.62 -23.83 -2.55
C ASP A 653 27.07 -22.61 -3.35
N GLN A 654 26.23 -22.11 -4.25
CA GLN A 654 26.59 -21.05 -5.19
C GLN A 654 25.40 -20.12 -5.47
N THR A 655 25.70 -18.84 -5.62
CA THR A 655 24.73 -17.84 -6.07
C THR A 655 25.37 -16.95 -7.14
N HIS A 656 24.64 -16.70 -8.22
CA HIS A 656 25.06 -15.82 -9.29
C HIS A 656 23.94 -14.82 -9.60
N MET A 657 24.30 -13.54 -9.63
CA MET A 657 23.38 -12.45 -9.99
C MET A 657 23.88 -11.78 -11.28
N TRP A 658 22.93 -11.42 -12.15
CA TRP A 658 23.26 -10.76 -13.41
C TRP A 658 22.20 -9.74 -13.83
N GLN A 659 22.63 -8.79 -14.64
CA GLN A 659 21.75 -7.94 -15.39
C GLN A 659 21.30 -8.68 -16.65
N VAL A 660 20.02 -8.84 -16.83
CA VAL A 660 19.39 -9.42 -18.01
C VAL A 660 19.34 -8.36 -19.12
N ALA A 661 18.95 -8.73 -20.32
CA ALA A 661 18.76 -7.78 -21.41
C ALA A 661 17.66 -6.75 -21.09
N GLU A 662 17.70 -5.62 -21.79
CA GLU A 662 16.67 -4.56 -21.67
C GLU A 662 15.25 -5.10 -21.93
N THR A 663 14.29 -4.59 -21.20
CA THR A 663 12.87 -4.99 -21.26
C THR A 663 12.35 -5.02 -22.71
N ALA A 664 12.65 -3.98 -23.51
CA ALA A 664 12.17 -3.90 -24.89
C ALA A 664 12.70 -5.02 -25.79
N LYS A 665 13.93 -5.47 -25.59
CA LYS A 665 14.54 -6.58 -26.34
C LYS A 665 13.91 -7.91 -25.95
N LEU A 666 13.66 -8.10 -24.65
CA LEU A 666 12.97 -9.29 -24.14
C LEU A 666 11.53 -9.37 -24.64
N ASP A 667 10.80 -8.25 -24.62
CA ASP A 667 9.43 -8.17 -25.10
C ASP A 667 9.32 -8.51 -26.58
N ALA A 668 10.23 -7.97 -27.39
CA ALA A 668 10.28 -8.25 -28.81
C ALA A 668 10.60 -9.74 -29.09
N ALA A 669 11.55 -10.32 -28.35
CA ALA A 669 11.91 -11.73 -28.51
C ALA A 669 10.77 -12.66 -28.04
N LEU A 670 10.13 -12.35 -26.91
CA LEU A 670 8.99 -13.11 -26.39
C LEU A 670 7.78 -13.02 -27.35
N ALA A 671 7.40 -11.82 -27.79
CA ALA A 671 6.30 -11.63 -28.73
C ALA A 671 6.57 -12.35 -30.06
N GLY A 672 7.82 -12.30 -30.57
CA GLY A 672 8.25 -13.05 -31.75
C GLY A 672 8.10 -14.55 -31.54
N LEU A 673 8.59 -15.10 -30.42
CA LEU A 673 8.47 -16.52 -30.10
C LEU A 673 7.01 -16.97 -30.04
N LEU A 674 6.15 -16.23 -29.32
CA LEU A 674 4.73 -16.54 -29.20
C LEU A 674 4.01 -16.48 -30.56
N ALA A 675 4.40 -15.56 -31.44
CA ALA A 675 3.85 -15.50 -32.80
C ALA A 675 4.31 -16.66 -33.66
N GLU A 676 5.58 -17.03 -33.60
CA GLU A 676 6.16 -18.12 -34.41
C GLU A 676 5.67 -19.52 -34.00
N ILE A 677 5.34 -19.74 -32.72
CA ILE A 677 4.68 -20.98 -32.28
C ILE A 677 3.17 -21.01 -32.57
N GLY A 678 2.59 -19.94 -33.08
CA GLY A 678 1.20 -19.89 -33.55
C GLY A 678 0.18 -19.25 -32.60
N LEU A 679 0.59 -18.67 -31.46
CA LEU A 679 -0.32 -18.07 -30.47
C LEU A 679 -0.90 -16.73 -30.88
N VAL A 680 -0.15 -15.90 -31.60
CA VAL A 680 -0.54 -14.53 -31.97
C VAL A 680 -0.55 -14.40 -33.48
N ARG A 681 -1.66 -14.80 -34.13
CA ARG A 681 -1.86 -14.58 -35.57
C ARG A 681 -3.13 -13.82 -35.81
N ALA A 682 -3.01 -12.71 -36.53
CA ALA A 682 -4.14 -11.98 -37.08
C ALA A 682 -4.84 -12.85 -38.14
N GLY A 683 -5.99 -13.44 -37.82
CA GLY A 683 -6.97 -13.88 -38.79
C GLY A 683 -6.73 -15.18 -39.57
N LYS A 684 -5.67 -15.96 -39.36
CA LYS A 684 -5.44 -17.25 -39.99
C LYS A 684 -4.88 -18.29 -39.04
N ALA A 685 -5.70 -19.25 -38.70
CA ALA A 685 -5.34 -20.38 -37.87
C ALA A 685 -4.73 -21.51 -38.72
N ALA A 686 -3.48 -21.39 -39.11
CA ALA A 686 -2.74 -22.51 -39.65
C ALA A 686 -1.42 -22.62 -38.91
N LEU A 687 -1.20 -23.73 -38.23
CA LEU A 687 0.16 -24.05 -37.73
C LEU A 687 1.04 -24.18 -38.99
N PRO A 688 2.23 -23.55 -39.03
CA PRO A 688 3.11 -23.70 -40.16
C PRO A 688 3.49 -25.16 -40.30
N ASP A 689 3.46 -25.70 -41.49
CA ASP A 689 3.88 -27.07 -41.81
C ASP A 689 5.32 -27.34 -41.35
N GLU A 690 6.11 -26.29 -41.16
CA GLU A 690 7.53 -26.29 -40.75
C GLU A 690 7.74 -26.14 -39.21
N ALA A 691 6.71 -26.04 -38.41
CA ALA A 691 6.87 -25.69 -36.96
C ALA A 691 7.66 -26.76 -36.17
N THR A 692 7.78 -27.95 -36.66
CA THR A 692 8.55 -29.05 -36.06
C THR A 692 9.88 -29.30 -36.77
N ALA A 693 10.12 -28.64 -37.90
CA ALA A 693 11.39 -28.79 -38.62
C ALA A 693 12.59 -28.38 -37.75
N PRO A 694 13.75 -29.00 -37.91
CA PRO A 694 14.99 -28.55 -37.24
C PRO A 694 15.33 -27.06 -37.52
N THR A 695 14.87 -26.57 -38.69
CA THR A 695 15.08 -25.19 -39.17
C THR A 695 13.94 -24.25 -38.84
N ALA A 696 12.94 -24.66 -38.01
CA ALA A 696 11.82 -23.84 -37.68
C ALA A 696 12.23 -22.51 -37.00
N ALA A 697 11.64 -21.39 -37.42
CA ALA A 697 12.01 -20.05 -36.98
C ALA A 697 11.95 -19.88 -35.47
N TRP A 698 10.94 -20.48 -34.81
CA TRP A 698 10.79 -20.39 -33.34
C TRP A 698 12.02 -20.95 -32.58
N ARG A 699 12.81 -21.89 -33.16
CA ARG A 699 14.01 -22.41 -32.49
C ARG A 699 15.09 -21.34 -32.37
N ALA A 700 15.33 -20.61 -33.44
CA ALA A 700 16.29 -19.49 -33.43
C ALA A 700 15.82 -18.36 -32.49
N THR A 701 14.53 -18.09 -32.47
CA THR A 701 13.97 -17.08 -31.56
C THR A 701 13.99 -17.54 -30.11
N ALA A 702 13.74 -18.81 -29.82
CA ALA A 702 13.91 -19.41 -28.50
C ALA A 702 15.37 -19.39 -28.03
N GLU A 703 16.34 -19.67 -28.90
CA GLU A 703 17.80 -19.55 -28.63
C GLU A 703 18.17 -18.10 -28.33
N LYS A 704 17.64 -17.15 -29.11
CA LYS A 704 17.83 -15.72 -28.86
C LYS A 704 17.25 -15.32 -27.51
N LEU A 705 16.01 -15.73 -27.20
CA LEU A 705 15.38 -15.43 -25.90
C LEU A 705 16.17 -16.05 -24.74
N ALA A 706 16.63 -17.31 -24.87
CA ALA A 706 17.47 -17.97 -23.87
C ALA A 706 18.78 -17.21 -23.64
N SER A 707 19.45 -16.77 -24.71
CA SER A 707 20.69 -15.99 -24.62
C SER A 707 20.50 -14.59 -24.02
N LEU A 708 19.31 -13.99 -24.18
CA LEU A 708 18.97 -12.74 -23.56
C LEU A 708 18.66 -12.89 -22.05
N LEU A 709 18.10 -14.03 -21.66
CA LEU A 709 17.71 -14.31 -20.27
C LEU A 709 18.86 -14.83 -19.42
N PHE A 710 19.73 -15.67 -19.96
CA PHE A 710 20.71 -16.43 -19.20
C PHE A 710 22.15 -16.23 -19.69
N PRO A 711 23.09 -15.80 -18.83
CA PRO A 711 24.50 -15.76 -19.14
C PRO A 711 25.14 -17.14 -19.04
N ALA A 712 26.39 -17.25 -19.49
CA ALA A 712 27.15 -18.52 -19.53
C ALA A 712 27.28 -19.19 -18.16
N GLU A 713 27.42 -18.41 -17.11
CA GLU A 713 27.54 -18.86 -15.73
C GLU A 713 26.28 -19.61 -15.28
N VAL A 714 25.11 -19.08 -15.63
CA VAL A 714 23.82 -19.74 -15.34
C VAL A 714 23.66 -21.01 -16.15
N HIS A 715 24.06 -21.02 -17.41
CA HIS A 715 24.11 -22.25 -18.20
C HIS A 715 25.00 -23.32 -17.55
N THR A 716 26.12 -22.93 -16.96
CA THR A 716 27.01 -23.85 -16.22
C THR A 716 26.31 -24.43 -14.99
N MET A 717 25.58 -23.60 -14.23
CA MET A 717 24.78 -24.05 -13.08
C MET A 717 23.67 -25.02 -13.52
N LEU A 718 23.04 -24.76 -14.65
CA LEU A 718 21.99 -25.60 -15.21
C LEU A 718 22.50 -26.97 -15.72
N ASN A 719 23.78 -27.10 -16.16
CA ASN A 719 24.32 -28.35 -16.70
C ASN A 719 24.18 -29.52 -15.73
N THR A 720 24.27 -29.30 -14.44
CA THR A 720 24.17 -30.31 -13.38
C THR A 720 22.83 -30.36 -12.70
N SER A 721 21.88 -29.50 -13.11
CA SER A 721 20.57 -29.42 -12.46
C SER A 721 19.61 -30.51 -12.94
N GLN A 722 18.88 -31.10 -12.01
CA GLN A 722 17.76 -32.00 -12.25
C GLN A 722 16.41 -31.31 -12.16
N ARG A 723 16.36 -30.22 -11.37
CA ARG A 723 15.16 -29.45 -11.14
C ARG A 723 15.48 -27.95 -11.14
N VAL A 724 14.60 -27.19 -11.79
CA VAL A 724 14.65 -25.72 -11.82
C VAL A 724 13.38 -25.18 -11.19
N ILE A 725 13.56 -24.30 -10.20
CA ILE A 725 12.50 -23.59 -9.52
C ILE A 725 12.51 -22.14 -10.04
N LEU A 726 11.45 -21.74 -10.72
CA LEU A 726 11.35 -20.45 -11.37
C LEU A 726 10.47 -19.48 -10.60
N ILE A 727 10.92 -18.24 -10.51
CA ILE A 727 10.19 -17.12 -9.91
C ILE A 727 10.20 -15.98 -10.94
N PRO A 728 9.31 -16.04 -11.93
CA PRO A 728 9.18 -14.97 -12.90
C PRO A 728 8.63 -13.69 -12.27
N HIS A 729 8.91 -12.55 -12.89
CA HIS A 729 8.33 -11.26 -12.51
C HIS A 729 7.70 -10.58 -13.72
N ASP A 730 6.57 -9.92 -13.53
CA ASP A 730 5.86 -9.17 -14.56
C ASP A 730 5.57 -10.08 -15.78
N ARG A 731 5.82 -9.62 -17.00
CA ARG A 731 5.57 -10.36 -18.26
C ARG A 731 6.43 -11.61 -18.46
N LEU A 732 7.45 -11.84 -17.64
CA LEU A 732 8.23 -13.06 -17.68
C LEU A 732 7.43 -14.30 -17.28
N TRP A 733 6.24 -14.15 -16.69
CA TRP A 733 5.30 -15.25 -16.47
C TRP A 733 4.80 -15.90 -17.77
N TYR A 734 4.83 -15.16 -18.89
CA TYR A 734 4.44 -15.71 -20.20
C TYR A 734 5.58 -16.46 -20.89
N VAL A 735 6.82 -16.40 -20.40
CA VAL A 735 7.95 -17.11 -21.01
C VAL A 735 7.79 -18.61 -20.81
N PRO A 736 7.76 -19.40 -21.91
CA PRO A 736 7.70 -20.86 -21.83
C PRO A 736 9.09 -21.45 -21.61
N TYR A 737 9.61 -21.35 -20.39
CA TYR A 737 10.98 -21.76 -20.03
C TYR A 737 11.24 -23.24 -20.35
N GLU A 738 10.21 -24.09 -20.27
CA GLU A 738 10.25 -25.52 -20.56
C GLU A 738 10.76 -25.83 -21.97
N MET A 739 10.46 -24.94 -22.95
CA MET A 739 10.89 -25.12 -24.34
C MET A 739 12.23 -24.45 -24.68
N LEU A 740 12.75 -23.61 -23.81
CA LEU A 740 14.00 -22.91 -24.09
C LEU A 740 15.13 -23.92 -24.28
N PRO A 741 15.99 -23.74 -25.30
CA PRO A 741 17.10 -24.62 -25.56
C PRO A 741 18.17 -24.46 -24.49
N HIS A 742 18.77 -25.57 -24.11
CA HIS A 742 19.96 -25.58 -23.29
C HIS A 742 21.02 -26.46 -23.98
N THR A 743 22.18 -25.88 -24.19
CA THR A 743 23.30 -26.59 -24.82
C THR A 743 24.08 -27.33 -23.76
N ALA A 744 23.85 -28.64 -23.63
CA ALA A 744 24.68 -29.54 -22.82
C ALA A 744 25.66 -30.32 -23.68
N GLN A 745 26.59 -31.06 -23.07
CA GLN A 745 27.43 -32.01 -23.78
C GLN A 745 26.53 -33.05 -24.50
N GLY A 746 26.32 -32.88 -25.79
CA GLY A 746 25.48 -33.79 -26.61
C GLY A 746 24.44 -33.10 -27.50
N GLY A 747 24.33 -31.76 -27.47
CA GLY A 747 23.47 -30.99 -28.33
C GLY A 747 22.49 -30.07 -27.61
N SER A 748 21.81 -29.21 -28.36
CA SER A 748 20.79 -28.31 -27.85
C SER A 748 19.45 -29.05 -27.69
N ALA A 749 18.91 -29.12 -26.46
CA ALA A 749 17.59 -29.71 -26.15
C ALA A 749 16.75 -28.76 -25.30
N ALA A 750 15.42 -28.84 -25.38
CA ALA A 750 14.52 -28.11 -24.53
C ALA A 750 14.70 -28.48 -23.06
N TRP A 751 14.53 -27.50 -22.14
CA TRP A 751 14.72 -27.74 -20.70
C TRP A 751 13.92 -28.93 -20.19
N ILE A 752 12.65 -29.06 -20.62
CA ILE A 752 11.76 -30.14 -20.18
C ILE A 752 12.30 -31.57 -20.50
N VAL A 753 13.15 -31.72 -21.51
CA VAL A 753 13.78 -33.02 -21.85
C VAL A 753 14.82 -33.41 -20.78
N GLN A 754 15.53 -32.46 -20.24
CA GLN A 754 16.69 -32.70 -19.37
C GLN A 754 16.33 -32.58 -17.88
N ARG A 755 15.36 -31.70 -17.53
CA ARG A 755 15.05 -31.35 -16.13
C ARG A 755 13.57 -31.07 -15.88
N ALA A 756 13.18 -31.20 -14.62
CA ALA A 756 11.86 -30.82 -14.16
C ALA A 756 11.82 -29.31 -13.88
N VAL A 757 10.73 -28.65 -14.21
CA VAL A 757 10.53 -27.22 -14.01
C VAL A 757 9.31 -27.00 -13.12
N THR A 758 9.44 -26.15 -12.11
CA THR A 758 8.32 -25.75 -11.25
C THR A 758 8.35 -24.25 -11.00
N TYR A 759 7.21 -23.68 -10.63
CA TYR A 759 7.05 -22.25 -10.41
C TYR A 759 6.58 -21.96 -8.98
N VAL A 760 7.11 -20.91 -8.39
CA VAL A 760 6.64 -20.35 -7.12
C VAL A 760 6.53 -18.82 -7.25
N PRO A 761 5.63 -18.18 -6.47
CA PRO A 761 5.32 -16.77 -6.69
C PRO A 761 6.41 -15.80 -6.19
N THR A 762 7.16 -16.13 -5.14
CA THR A 762 8.20 -15.27 -4.53
C THR A 762 9.36 -16.13 -4.01
N LEU A 763 10.51 -15.50 -3.77
CA LEU A 763 11.65 -16.17 -3.12
C LEU A 763 11.29 -16.68 -1.73
N GLY A 764 10.53 -15.90 -0.94
CA GLY A 764 10.03 -16.35 0.37
C GLY A 764 9.11 -17.56 0.30
N SER A 765 8.49 -17.83 -0.85
CA SER A 765 7.66 -19.04 -1.04
C SER A 765 8.48 -20.34 -1.05
N ILE A 766 9.78 -20.28 -1.25
CA ILE A 766 10.68 -21.45 -1.17
C ILE A 766 10.80 -21.97 0.26
N GLU A 767 10.72 -21.07 1.22
CA GLU A 767 10.77 -21.39 2.66
C GLU A 767 9.41 -21.92 3.18
N LEU A 768 8.32 -21.80 2.39
CA LEU A 768 7.02 -22.36 2.76
C LEU A 768 7.12 -23.88 2.77
N ALA A 769 6.99 -24.47 3.95
CA ALA A 769 6.82 -25.90 4.08
C ALA A 769 5.43 -26.29 3.58
N PHE A 770 5.33 -26.83 2.36
CA PHE A 770 4.07 -27.33 1.82
C PHE A 770 3.56 -28.58 2.59
N GLY A 771 4.39 -29.18 3.47
CA GLY A 771 4.08 -30.40 4.22
C GLY A 771 3.91 -31.62 3.29
N THR A 772 3.77 -32.80 3.84
CA THR A 772 3.51 -34.02 3.05
C THR A 772 2.16 -33.93 2.33
N ARG A 773 2.10 -34.37 1.09
CA ARG A 773 0.82 -34.50 0.38
C ARG A 773 -0.06 -35.54 1.07
N PRO A 774 -1.31 -35.21 1.37
CA PRO A 774 -2.24 -36.22 1.89
C PRO A 774 -2.55 -37.24 0.79
N ALA A 775 -2.85 -38.47 1.18
CA ALA A 775 -3.36 -39.48 0.25
C ALA A 775 -4.67 -38.97 -0.38
N ILE A 776 -4.80 -39.12 -1.69
CA ILE A 776 -5.98 -38.70 -2.42
C ILE A 776 -7.12 -39.69 -2.16
N GLN A 777 -8.06 -39.31 -1.35
CA GLN A 777 -9.26 -40.10 -1.05
C GLN A 777 -10.42 -39.79 -1.98
N ARG A 778 -10.44 -38.55 -2.51
CA ARG A 778 -11.49 -38.06 -3.39
C ARG A 778 -10.92 -37.17 -4.51
N SER A 779 -11.22 -37.53 -5.73
CA SER A 779 -10.95 -36.73 -6.92
C SER A 779 -12.26 -36.30 -7.57
N LEU A 780 -12.33 -35.04 -8.03
CA LEU A 780 -13.45 -34.48 -8.77
C LEU A 780 -12.95 -33.92 -10.10
N GLY A 781 -13.53 -34.41 -11.19
CA GLY A 781 -13.39 -33.83 -12.52
C GLY A 781 -14.61 -33.02 -12.91
N ILE A 782 -14.41 -31.82 -13.38
CA ILE A 782 -15.48 -30.94 -13.93
C ILE A 782 -15.13 -30.67 -15.38
N VAL A 783 -15.99 -31.10 -16.30
CA VAL A 783 -15.68 -31.05 -17.72
C VAL A 783 -16.77 -30.33 -18.51
N GLY A 784 -16.36 -29.28 -19.23
CA GLY A 784 -17.14 -28.60 -20.25
C GLY A 784 -16.80 -29.07 -21.65
N SER A 785 -17.11 -28.29 -22.67
CA SER A 785 -16.69 -28.55 -24.06
C SER A 785 -15.18 -28.19 -24.16
N PHE A 786 -14.33 -29.20 -23.96
CA PHE A 786 -12.87 -28.95 -23.80
C PHE A 786 -12.02 -29.91 -24.63
N PHE A 787 -12.36 -31.19 -24.68
CA PHE A 787 -11.60 -32.22 -25.40
C PHE A 787 -12.08 -32.45 -26.83
N ALA A 788 -13.36 -32.24 -27.08
CA ALA A 788 -13.97 -32.35 -28.41
C ALA A 788 -15.14 -31.38 -28.55
N LEU A 789 -15.50 -31.00 -29.76
CA LEU A 789 -16.67 -30.16 -30.07
C LEU A 789 -17.98 -30.89 -29.84
N ASP A 790 -18.06 -32.16 -30.21
CA ASP A 790 -19.26 -32.95 -30.00
C ASP A 790 -19.32 -33.48 -28.55
N PRO A 791 -20.49 -33.35 -27.90
CA PRO A 791 -20.62 -33.75 -26.50
C PRO A 791 -20.32 -35.24 -26.23
N PRO A 792 -20.75 -36.21 -27.07
CA PRO A 792 -20.44 -37.62 -26.84
C PRO A 792 -18.94 -37.93 -26.79
N SER A 793 -18.15 -37.40 -27.74
CA SER A 793 -16.70 -37.62 -27.79
C SER A 793 -16.01 -36.92 -26.64
N ASN A 794 -16.44 -35.69 -26.27
CA ASN A 794 -15.95 -34.96 -25.14
C ASN A 794 -16.19 -35.70 -23.80
N ASP A 795 -17.41 -36.22 -23.61
CA ASP A 795 -17.81 -36.94 -22.42
C ASP A 795 -17.11 -38.32 -22.31
N ALA A 796 -16.86 -38.97 -23.44
CA ALA A 796 -16.09 -40.20 -23.54
C ALA A 796 -14.61 -39.95 -23.12
N ALA A 797 -13.99 -38.87 -23.63
CA ALA A 797 -12.64 -38.50 -23.28
C ALA A 797 -12.50 -38.21 -21.76
N ALA A 798 -13.45 -37.46 -21.20
CA ALA A 798 -13.55 -37.19 -19.80
C ALA A 798 -13.68 -38.46 -18.94
N SER A 799 -14.49 -39.43 -19.41
CA SER A 799 -14.68 -40.69 -18.71
C SER A 799 -13.40 -41.53 -18.65
N VAL A 800 -12.61 -41.54 -19.71
CA VAL A 800 -11.30 -42.23 -19.75
C VAL A 800 -10.35 -41.63 -18.70
N ILE A 801 -10.27 -40.31 -18.62
CA ILE A 801 -9.46 -39.63 -17.59
C ILE A 801 -9.94 -39.99 -16.19
N ALA A 802 -11.25 -39.93 -15.94
CA ALA A 802 -11.79 -40.25 -14.62
C ALA A 802 -11.56 -41.70 -14.19
N GLN A 803 -11.55 -42.63 -15.15
CA GLN A 803 -11.25 -44.07 -14.88
C GLN A 803 -9.79 -44.30 -14.53
N SER A 804 -8.87 -43.47 -15.00
CA SER A 804 -7.45 -43.58 -14.69
C SER A 804 -7.09 -42.98 -13.31
N VAL A 805 -7.97 -42.17 -12.72
CA VAL A 805 -7.75 -41.50 -11.44
C VAL A 805 -8.52 -42.23 -10.33
N PRO A 806 -7.85 -42.73 -9.26
CA PRO A 806 -8.52 -43.41 -8.17
C PRO A 806 -9.58 -42.52 -7.47
N ASN A 807 -10.71 -43.15 -7.11
CA ASN A 807 -11.80 -42.46 -6.41
C ASN A 807 -12.31 -41.19 -7.09
N SER A 808 -12.25 -41.15 -8.43
CA SER A 808 -12.69 -40.02 -9.21
C SER A 808 -14.19 -40.00 -9.41
N THR A 809 -14.77 -38.82 -9.19
CA THR A 809 -16.16 -38.51 -9.58
C THR A 809 -16.10 -37.50 -10.72
N LEU A 810 -16.95 -37.73 -11.74
CA LEU A 810 -17.01 -36.89 -12.91
C LEU A 810 -18.30 -36.06 -12.92
N LEU A 811 -18.17 -34.75 -13.14
CA LEU A 811 -19.27 -33.83 -13.38
C LEU A 811 -19.17 -33.29 -14.81
N LEU A 812 -20.10 -33.72 -15.65
CA LEU A 812 -20.20 -33.25 -17.03
C LEU A 812 -21.14 -32.05 -17.11
N LEU A 813 -20.65 -30.92 -17.63
CA LEU A 813 -21.49 -29.71 -17.81
C LEU A 813 -22.56 -29.85 -18.90
N SER A 814 -22.43 -30.85 -19.76
CA SER A 814 -23.48 -31.31 -20.70
C SER A 814 -24.75 -31.78 -19.98
N GLN A 815 -24.61 -32.29 -18.75
CA GLN A 815 -25.71 -32.71 -17.89
C GLN A 815 -26.20 -31.49 -17.10
N LYS A 816 -27.47 -31.11 -17.26
CA LYS A 816 -28.10 -30.00 -16.51
C LYS A 816 -28.29 -30.36 -15.03
N LEU A 817 -27.20 -30.36 -14.27
CA LEU A 817 -27.23 -30.60 -12.85
C LEU A 817 -27.32 -29.25 -12.08
N SER A 818 -28.09 -29.23 -11.00
CA SER A 818 -28.14 -28.10 -10.07
C SER A 818 -27.13 -28.37 -8.95
N VAL A 819 -25.93 -27.83 -9.09
CA VAL A 819 -24.89 -27.99 -8.08
C VAL A 819 -25.20 -27.13 -6.87
N ALA A 820 -25.29 -27.74 -5.69
CA ALA A 820 -25.42 -27.02 -4.46
C ALA A 820 -24.07 -26.49 -4.02
N ALA A 821 -24.04 -25.21 -3.64
CA ALA A 821 -22.87 -24.57 -3.06
C ALA A 821 -21.56 -24.79 -3.88
N PRO A 822 -21.47 -24.30 -5.15
CA PRO A 822 -20.30 -24.52 -6.02
C PRO A 822 -18.99 -24.11 -5.36
N THR A 823 -18.98 -23.01 -4.60
CA THR A 823 -17.82 -22.48 -3.88
C THR A 823 -17.20 -23.51 -2.93
N TRP A 824 -18.00 -24.44 -2.40
CA TRP A 824 -17.55 -25.42 -1.40
C TRP A 824 -17.13 -26.76 -1.99
N LEU A 825 -17.21 -26.96 -3.29
CA LEU A 825 -16.71 -28.20 -3.94
C LEU A 825 -15.23 -28.43 -3.63
N LYS A 826 -14.45 -27.36 -3.51
CA LYS A 826 -13.04 -27.42 -3.12
C LYS A 826 -12.80 -28.07 -1.76
N LEU A 827 -13.76 -27.98 -0.82
CA LEU A 827 -13.63 -28.56 0.52
C LEU A 827 -13.83 -30.06 0.56
N ALA A 828 -14.62 -30.58 -0.35
CA ALA A 828 -15.05 -31.97 -0.35
C ALA A 828 -14.09 -32.88 -1.14
N THR A 829 -13.01 -32.33 -1.72
CA THR A 829 -12.10 -33.05 -2.63
C THR A 829 -10.65 -32.86 -2.23
N ASP A 830 -9.81 -33.85 -2.44
CA ASP A 830 -8.37 -33.79 -2.26
C ASP A 830 -7.66 -33.44 -3.58
N GLN A 831 -8.28 -33.80 -4.70
CA GLN A 831 -7.84 -33.49 -6.05
C GLN A 831 -9.02 -32.95 -6.87
N LEU A 832 -8.80 -31.81 -7.50
CA LEU A 832 -9.76 -31.14 -8.37
C LEU A 832 -9.12 -30.91 -9.72
N TRP A 833 -9.79 -31.34 -10.79
CA TRP A 833 -9.40 -30.99 -12.15
C TRP A 833 -10.60 -30.43 -12.93
N VAL A 834 -10.38 -29.29 -13.61
CA VAL A 834 -11.42 -28.59 -14.35
C VAL A 834 -10.97 -28.42 -15.80
N ALA A 835 -11.55 -29.21 -16.67
CA ALA A 835 -11.34 -29.19 -18.11
C ALA A 835 -12.48 -28.41 -18.77
N ALA A 836 -12.40 -27.08 -18.66
CA ALA A 836 -13.34 -26.16 -19.30
C ALA A 836 -12.61 -24.83 -19.57
N PRO A 837 -12.97 -24.05 -20.61
CA PRO A 837 -12.43 -22.73 -20.81
C PRO A 837 -12.79 -21.81 -19.62
N ILE A 838 -11.78 -21.26 -18.96
CA ILE A 838 -11.93 -20.35 -17.82
C ILE A 838 -11.42 -18.99 -18.29
N ALA A 839 -12.35 -18.07 -18.58
CA ALA A 839 -11.99 -16.71 -18.96
C ALA A 839 -11.57 -15.93 -17.70
N SER A 840 -10.42 -15.26 -17.75
CA SER A 840 -10.09 -14.22 -16.80
C SER A 840 -11.01 -13.02 -17.03
N GLY A 841 -11.61 -12.48 -15.95
CA GLY A 841 -12.36 -11.24 -16.00
C GLY A 841 -11.44 -10.02 -16.22
N GLU A 842 -11.98 -8.81 -16.11
CA GLU A 842 -11.18 -7.56 -16.13
C GLU A 842 -10.15 -7.54 -14.99
N ASN A 843 -10.50 -8.14 -13.86
CA ASN A 843 -9.62 -8.39 -12.75
C ASN A 843 -9.27 -9.89 -12.70
N ALA A 844 -8.00 -10.25 -12.52
CA ALA A 844 -7.57 -11.65 -12.46
C ALA A 844 -8.24 -12.45 -11.32
N TRP A 845 -8.73 -11.78 -10.28
CA TRP A 845 -9.50 -12.39 -9.20
C TRP A 845 -10.90 -12.84 -9.63
N ASP A 846 -11.44 -12.28 -10.69
CA ASP A 846 -12.80 -12.57 -11.19
C ASP A 846 -12.85 -13.79 -12.09
N ALA A 847 -11.71 -14.49 -12.31
CA ALA A 847 -11.69 -15.72 -13.11
C ALA A 847 -12.62 -16.77 -12.49
N ALA A 848 -13.63 -17.19 -13.25
CA ALA A 848 -14.62 -18.20 -12.83
C ALA A 848 -14.03 -19.61 -12.92
N VAL A 849 -13.25 -19.99 -11.93
CA VAL A 849 -12.53 -21.28 -11.85
C VAL A 849 -13.45 -22.49 -11.85
N LEU A 850 -14.67 -22.32 -11.34
CA LEU A 850 -15.69 -23.36 -11.38
C LEU A 850 -16.79 -22.88 -12.34
N PRO A 851 -16.93 -23.48 -13.52
CA PRO A 851 -17.94 -23.09 -14.51
C PRO A 851 -19.35 -23.53 -14.10
N LEU A 852 -19.67 -23.45 -12.82
CA LEU A 852 -20.87 -23.89 -12.15
C LEU A 852 -21.49 -22.71 -11.39
N GLY A 853 -22.72 -22.40 -11.72
CA GLY A 853 -23.45 -21.35 -11.01
C GLY A 853 -23.24 -19.94 -11.59
N LYS A 854 -23.57 -18.92 -10.80
CA LYS A 854 -23.39 -17.52 -11.22
C LYS A 854 -21.91 -17.12 -11.08
N PRO A 855 -21.35 -16.29 -11.97
CA PRO A 855 -19.94 -15.89 -11.93
C PRO A 855 -19.47 -15.41 -10.57
N HIS A 856 -20.29 -14.64 -9.83
CA HIS A 856 -19.96 -14.13 -8.50
C HIS A 856 -19.88 -15.21 -7.40
N GLN A 857 -20.25 -16.46 -7.69
CA GLN A 857 -20.17 -17.60 -6.76
C GLN A 857 -19.03 -18.56 -7.08
N ALA A 858 -18.30 -18.34 -8.16
CA ALA A 858 -17.35 -19.32 -8.70
C ALA A 858 -15.95 -18.74 -8.99
N HIS A 859 -15.74 -17.46 -8.71
CA HIS A 859 -14.45 -16.82 -9.05
C HIS A 859 -13.32 -17.19 -8.06
N ILE A 860 -12.10 -17.12 -8.57
CA ILE A 860 -10.92 -17.56 -7.81
C ILE A 860 -10.66 -16.69 -6.56
N GLY A 861 -11.08 -15.45 -6.53
CA GLY A 861 -10.99 -14.58 -5.37
C GLY A 861 -11.67 -15.16 -4.13
N LEU A 862 -12.74 -15.95 -4.30
CA LEU A 862 -13.40 -16.67 -3.20
C LEU A 862 -12.53 -17.79 -2.60
N TRP A 863 -11.50 -18.24 -3.30
CA TRP A 863 -10.59 -19.24 -2.76
C TRP A 863 -9.73 -18.73 -1.62
N PHE A 864 -9.54 -17.41 -1.52
CA PHE A 864 -8.90 -16.79 -0.37
C PHE A 864 -9.76 -16.75 0.88
N GLU A 865 -11.06 -16.94 0.74
CA GLU A 865 -11.97 -16.86 1.87
C GLU A 865 -11.90 -18.14 2.71
N THR A 866 -12.36 -18.02 3.94
CA THR A 866 -12.49 -19.19 4.84
C THR A 866 -13.51 -20.17 4.29
N PRO A 867 -13.32 -21.47 4.50
CA PRO A 867 -12.19 -22.14 5.13
C PRO A 867 -11.01 -22.34 4.14
N ARG A 868 -9.80 -22.38 4.68
CA ARG A 868 -8.55 -22.54 3.92
C ARG A 868 -8.32 -23.91 3.30
N THR A 869 -9.13 -24.89 3.62
CA THR A 869 -9.02 -26.22 3.03
C THR A 869 -9.34 -26.17 1.55
N SER A 870 -8.33 -26.35 0.74
CA SER A 870 -8.42 -26.51 -0.70
C SER A 870 -7.95 -27.89 -1.10
N PRO A 871 -8.31 -28.40 -2.30
CA PRO A 871 -7.69 -29.60 -2.81
C PRO A 871 -6.17 -29.48 -2.80
N ALA A 872 -5.48 -30.52 -2.37
CA ALA A 872 -4.03 -30.53 -2.37
C ALA A 872 -3.47 -30.43 -3.79
N ILE A 873 -4.17 -30.98 -4.76
CA ILE A 873 -3.85 -30.96 -6.18
C ILE A 873 -4.97 -30.28 -6.94
N VAL A 874 -4.65 -29.29 -7.75
CA VAL A 874 -5.59 -28.57 -8.62
C VAL A 874 -5.05 -28.53 -10.04
N ALA A 875 -5.78 -29.06 -11.00
CA ALA A 875 -5.44 -28.94 -12.42
C ALA A 875 -6.49 -28.09 -13.14
N LEU A 876 -6.09 -26.94 -13.64
CA LEU A 876 -6.93 -25.97 -14.35
C LEU A 876 -6.33 -25.64 -15.74
N PRO A 877 -6.21 -26.62 -16.65
CA PRO A 877 -5.61 -26.37 -17.96
C PRO A 877 -6.38 -25.34 -18.78
N GLY A 878 -7.65 -25.15 -18.50
CA GLY A 878 -8.48 -24.15 -19.16
C GLY A 878 -8.39 -22.73 -18.56
N LEU A 879 -7.69 -22.53 -17.45
CA LEU A 879 -7.41 -21.19 -16.90
C LEU A 879 -6.28 -20.56 -17.70
N THR A 880 -6.62 -19.62 -18.55
CA THR A 880 -5.70 -19.02 -19.47
C THR A 880 -5.73 -17.49 -19.37
N PRO A 881 -4.57 -16.85 -19.48
CA PRO A 881 -4.49 -15.40 -19.53
C PRO A 881 -5.18 -14.84 -20.77
N THR A 882 -5.65 -13.61 -20.67
CA THR A 882 -6.21 -12.87 -21.79
C THR A 882 -5.06 -12.27 -22.61
N LEU A 883 -4.41 -13.06 -23.45
CA LEU A 883 -3.44 -12.56 -24.41
C LEU A 883 -4.21 -11.84 -25.53
N LYS A 884 -4.34 -10.53 -25.43
CA LYS A 884 -4.86 -9.70 -26.53
C LYS A 884 -3.76 -9.55 -27.59
N GLN A 885 -4.14 -9.63 -28.85
CA GLN A 885 -3.24 -9.47 -30.01
C GLN A 885 -2.35 -8.23 -29.85
N GLY A 886 -1.01 -8.46 -29.80
CA GLY A 886 -0.02 -7.41 -29.73
C GLY A 886 0.21 -6.75 -28.34
N GLN A 887 -0.44 -7.23 -27.27
CA GLN A 887 -0.23 -6.74 -25.91
C GLN A 887 0.05 -7.89 -24.95
N ILE A 888 1.32 -8.02 -24.56
CA ILE A 888 1.72 -8.88 -23.45
C ILE A 888 1.41 -8.12 -22.16
N GLY A 889 0.55 -8.69 -21.32
CA GLY A 889 0.18 -8.11 -20.03
C GLY A 889 1.34 -8.12 -19.02
N ARG A 890 1.04 -7.70 -17.79
CA ARG A 890 1.98 -7.77 -16.66
C ARG A 890 2.05 -9.17 -15.99
N GLY A 891 1.42 -10.20 -16.55
CA GLY A 891 1.39 -11.55 -15.99
C GLY A 891 0.54 -11.71 -14.73
N ASN A 892 -0.26 -10.71 -14.34
CA ASN A 892 -1.12 -10.79 -13.17
C ASN A 892 -2.22 -11.85 -13.34
N ASP A 893 -2.65 -12.08 -14.55
CA ASP A 893 -3.63 -13.12 -14.93
C ASP A 893 -3.13 -14.56 -14.79
N ILE A 894 -1.81 -14.74 -14.63
CA ILE A 894 -1.17 -16.01 -14.24
C ILE A 894 -0.81 -15.97 -12.75
N PHE A 895 -0.14 -14.91 -12.32
CA PHE A 895 0.43 -14.77 -10.98
C PHE A 895 -0.63 -14.80 -9.88
N LEU A 896 -1.73 -14.04 -10.04
CA LEU A 896 -2.75 -13.94 -8.99
C LEU A 896 -3.54 -15.23 -8.76
N PRO A 897 -4.00 -15.96 -9.80
CA PRO A 897 -4.60 -17.28 -9.60
C PRO A 897 -3.67 -18.28 -8.91
N ILE A 898 -2.38 -18.25 -9.22
CA ILE A 898 -1.38 -19.08 -8.54
C ILE A 898 -1.35 -18.74 -7.05
N CYS A 899 -1.25 -17.46 -6.72
CA CYS A 899 -1.27 -17.00 -5.33
C CYS A 899 -2.56 -17.43 -4.62
N ALA A 900 -3.72 -17.29 -5.27
CA ALA A 900 -5.00 -17.69 -4.70
C ALA A 900 -5.02 -19.18 -4.31
N MET A 901 -4.60 -20.03 -5.20
CA MET A 901 -4.57 -21.47 -4.95
C MET A 901 -3.61 -21.84 -3.84
N LEU A 902 -2.36 -21.40 -3.93
CA LEU A 902 -1.33 -21.74 -2.94
C LEU A 902 -1.64 -21.22 -1.54
N PHE A 903 -2.07 -19.97 -1.43
CA PHE A 903 -2.43 -19.39 -0.13
C PHE A 903 -3.75 -19.93 0.45
N SER A 904 -4.59 -20.55 -0.38
CA SER A 904 -5.78 -21.28 0.10
C SER A 904 -5.48 -22.67 0.62
N GLY A 905 -4.24 -23.17 0.49
CA GLY A 905 -3.82 -24.49 0.95
C GLY A 905 -3.60 -25.53 -0.15
N THR A 906 -3.79 -25.20 -1.43
CA THR A 906 -3.35 -26.04 -2.56
C THR A 906 -1.83 -26.18 -2.51
N LYS A 907 -1.35 -27.41 -2.64
CA LYS A 907 0.08 -27.69 -2.64
C LYS A 907 0.66 -27.63 -4.03
N THR A 908 -0.11 -28.13 -4.99
CA THR A 908 0.32 -28.21 -6.40
C THR A 908 -0.81 -27.77 -7.29
N ALA A 909 -0.51 -26.89 -8.22
CA ALA A 909 -1.42 -26.50 -9.29
C ALA A 909 -0.79 -26.74 -10.66
N CYS A 910 -1.59 -27.26 -11.61
CA CYS A 910 -1.26 -27.31 -13.02
C CYS A 910 -2.17 -26.33 -13.76
N ILE A 911 -1.59 -25.35 -14.43
CA ILE A 911 -2.30 -24.32 -15.22
C ILE A 911 -1.68 -24.18 -16.61
N SER A 912 -2.26 -23.36 -17.48
CA SER A 912 -1.67 -23.08 -18.80
C SER A 912 -1.48 -21.58 -19.04
N ARG A 913 -0.38 -21.21 -19.75
CA ARG A 913 -0.07 -19.83 -20.19
C ARG A 913 -0.95 -19.36 -21.34
N TRP A 914 -1.58 -20.27 -22.06
CA TRP A 914 -2.44 -19.98 -23.21
C TRP A 914 -3.53 -21.02 -23.37
N PRO A 915 -4.54 -20.75 -24.20
CA PRO A 915 -5.63 -21.68 -24.42
C PRO A 915 -5.13 -23.03 -24.90
N VAL A 916 -5.54 -24.10 -24.22
CA VAL A 916 -5.29 -25.50 -24.57
C VAL A 916 -6.63 -26.26 -24.54
N GLY A 917 -6.66 -27.39 -25.17
CA GLY A 917 -7.86 -28.26 -25.27
C GLY A 917 -7.66 -29.30 -26.33
N GLY A 918 -8.68 -30.11 -26.61
CA GLY A 918 -8.60 -31.16 -27.61
C GLY A 918 -7.98 -32.46 -27.12
N TYR A 919 -7.62 -33.33 -28.09
CA TYR A 919 -7.14 -34.68 -27.82
C TYR A 919 -5.74 -34.68 -27.18
N SER A 920 -4.88 -33.73 -27.56
CA SER A 920 -3.57 -33.60 -26.95
C SER A 920 -3.69 -33.28 -25.43
N THR A 921 -4.59 -32.38 -25.07
CA THR A 921 -4.86 -32.05 -23.66
C THR A 921 -5.46 -33.21 -22.89
N LYS A 922 -6.30 -34.04 -23.54
CA LYS A 922 -6.83 -35.27 -22.94
C LYS A 922 -5.71 -36.22 -22.54
N ILE A 923 -4.73 -36.48 -23.44
CA ILE A 923 -3.58 -37.36 -23.17
C ILE A 923 -2.70 -36.76 -22.08
N PHE A 924 -2.39 -35.46 -22.18
CA PHE A 924 -1.62 -34.75 -21.18
C PHE A 924 -2.24 -34.87 -19.80
N LEU A 925 -3.51 -34.48 -19.64
CA LEU A 925 -4.18 -34.42 -18.36
C LEU A 925 -4.38 -35.83 -17.75
N GLN A 926 -4.68 -36.83 -18.56
CA GLN A 926 -4.75 -38.22 -18.11
C GLN A 926 -3.41 -38.63 -17.49
N ARG A 927 -2.32 -38.42 -18.21
CA ARG A 927 -0.98 -38.81 -17.75
C ARG A 927 -0.55 -37.99 -16.52
N GLU A 928 -0.79 -36.69 -16.51
CA GLU A 928 -0.46 -35.82 -15.40
C GLU A 928 -1.15 -36.27 -14.10
N LEU A 929 -2.45 -36.56 -14.15
CA LEU A 929 -3.21 -37.01 -12.98
C LEU A 929 -2.80 -38.41 -12.52
N GLU A 930 -2.38 -39.29 -13.43
CA GLU A 930 -1.81 -40.62 -13.09
C GLU A 930 -0.45 -40.48 -12.38
N GLU A 931 0.47 -39.71 -12.95
CA GLU A 931 1.82 -39.51 -12.44
C GLU A 931 1.83 -38.76 -11.09
N LEU A 932 0.90 -37.82 -10.90
CA LEU A 932 0.76 -37.09 -9.64
C LEU A 932 0.37 -37.98 -8.44
N GLN A 933 -0.06 -39.21 -8.67
CA GLN A 933 -0.33 -40.17 -7.58
C GLN A 933 0.94 -40.67 -6.90
N THR A 934 2.05 -40.76 -7.64
CA THR A 934 3.28 -41.42 -7.18
C THR A 934 4.50 -40.52 -7.19
N ASP A 935 4.48 -39.47 -7.97
CA ASP A 935 5.65 -38.66 -8.24
C ASP A 935 5.54 -37.18 -7.83
N ARG A 936 6.68 -36.51 -7.82
CA ARG A 936 6.77 -35.05 -7.62
C ARG A 936 6.07 -34.32 -8.76
N PRO A 937 5.35 -33.21 -8.51
CA PRO A 937 4.54 -32.54 -9.53
C PRO A 937 5.31 -32.11 -10.78
N SER A 938 6.51 -31.57 -10.60
CA SER A 938 7.37 -31.16 -11.72
C SER A 938 7.87 -32.32 -12.56
N ALA A 939 8.10 -33.48 -11.95
CA ALA A 939 8.45 -34.71 -12.65
C ALA A 939 7.25 -35.32 -13.37
N ALA A 940 6.08 -35.24 -12.76
CA ALA A 940 4.81 -35.64 -13.38
C ALA A 940 4.55 -34.82 -14.66
N LEU A 941 4.61 -33.50 -14.56
CA LEU A 941 4.49 -32.59 -15.70
C LEU A 941 5.49 -32.95 -16.82
N ARG A 942 6.75 -33.15 -16.47
CA ARG A 942 7.79 -33.50 -17.43
C ARG A 942 7.43 -34.80 -18.19
N ARG A 943 7.04 -35.86 -17.48
CA ARG A 943 6.68 -37.12 -18.12
C ARG A 943 5.42 -37.02 -18.97
N SER A 944 4.44 -36.24 -18.49
CA SER A 944 3.20 -35.99 -19.23
C SER A 944 3.45 -35.26 -20.54
N VAL A 945 4.32 -34.26 -20.52
CA VAL A 945 4.76 -33.55 -21.73
C VAL A 945 5.55 -34.49 -22.68
N LEU A 946 6.48 -35.26 -22.16
CA LEU A 946 7.29 -36.18 -22.98
C LEU A 946 6.43 -37.31 -23.56
N ALA A 947 5.37 -37.73 -22.93
CA ALA A 947 4.40 -38.69 -23.49
C ALA A 947 3.71 -38.15 -24.75
N LEU A 948 3.41 -36.84 -24.79
CA LEU A 948 2.86 -36.22 -26.00
C LEU A 948 3.82 -36.30 -27.19
N TRP A 949 5.13 -36.23 -26.97
CA TRP A 949 6.12 -36.19 -28.05
C TRP A 949 6.17 -37.46 -28.91
N THR A 950 5.67 -38.58 -28.39
CA THR A 950 5.58 -39.85 -29.13
C THR A 950 4.36 -39.96 -30.00
N GLU A 951 3.40 -39.03 -29.85
CA GLU A 951 2.08 -39.04 -30.50
C GLU A 951 2.07 -38.12 -31.74
N GLN A 952 1.06 -38.34 -32.56
CA GLN A 952 0.68 -37.44 -33.66
C GLN A 952 -0.78 -37.05 -33.50
N PHE A 953 -1.09 -35.78 -33.68
CA PHE A 953 -2.43 -35.23 -33.47
C PHE A 953 -3.01 -34.71 -34.77
N LEU A 954 -4.29 -34.99 -35.01
CA LEU A 954 -5.04 -34.31 -36.06
C LEU A 954 -5.42 -32.91 -35.59
N LEU A 955 -5.15 -31.90 -36.38
CA LEU A 955 -5.53 -30.53 -36.07
C LEU A 955 -7.05 -30.39 -35.86
N ALA A 956 -7.85 -31.20 -36.52
CA ALA A 956 -9.31 -31.25 -36.34
C ALA A 956 -9.72 -31.67 -34.90
N ASP A 957 -8.86 -32.41 -34.21
CA ASP A 957 -9.10 -32.89 -32.85
C ASP A 957 -8.62 -31.87 -31.78
N GLU A 958 -8.18 -30.70 -32.23
CA GLU A 958 -7.71 -29.60 -31.36
C GLU A 958 -8.63 -28.36 -31.49
N PRO A 959 -9.93 -28.44 -31.11
CA PRO A 959 -10.97 -27.46 -31.46
C PRO A 959 -10.73 -26.08 -30.79
N ILE A 960 -9.99 -26.00 -29.70
CA ILE A 960 -9.70 -24.73 -29.02
C ILE A 960 -8.57 -24.01 -29.73
N LEU A 961 -7.59 -24.74 -30.27
CA LEU A 961 -6.49 -24.18 -31.02
C LEU A 961 -6.91 -23.72 -32.42
N LEU A 962 -7.80 -24.45 -33.04
CA LEU A 962 -8.23 -24.24 -34.43
C LEU A 962 -9.74 -24.54 -34.64
N PRO A 963 -10.63 -23.66 -34.17
CA PRO A 963 -12.08 -23.92 -34.23
C PRO A 963 -12.65 -24.14 -35.66
N ALA A 964 -11.92 -23.81 -36.70
CA ALA A 964 -12.31 -23.91 -38.10
C ALA A 964 -11.50 -24.91 -38.92
N ALA A 965 -10.77 -25.83 -38.26
CA ALA A 965 -10.01 -26.85 -38.99
C ALA A 965 -10.95 -27.78 -39.80
N LYS A 966 -10.57 -28.07 -41.05
CA LYS A 966 -11.30 -29.00 -41.88
C LYS A 966 -10.91 -30.44 -41.55
N GLU A 967 -11.82 -31.42 -41.85
CA GLU A 967 -11.60 -32.86 -41.63
C GLU A 967 -10.32 -33.44 -42.27
N SER A 968 -9.73 -32.75 -43.24
CA SER A 968 -8.47 -33.12 -43.91
C SER A 968 -7.24 -32.40 -43.35
N SER A 969 -7.24 -32.04 -42.09
CA SER A 969 -6.15 -31.33 -41.46
C SER A 969 -4.87 -32.16 -41.37
N PRO A 970 -3.67 -31.56 -41.53
CA PRO A 970 -2.42 -32.31 -41.41
C PRO A 970 -2.19 -32.85 -39.99
N LEU A 971 -1.44 -33.91 -39.88
CA LEU A 971 -0.96 -34.46 -38.62
C LEU A 971 0.09 -33.51 -38.03
N VAL A 972 -0.10 -33.13 -36.77
CA VAL A 972 0.85 -32.32 -36.01
C VAL A 972 1.59 -33.24 -35.03
N PRO A 973 2.93 -33.29 -35.08
CA PRO A 973 3.67 -34.07 -34.11
C PRO A 973 3.54 -33.51 -32.70
N GLY A 974 3.47 -34.37 -31.72
CA GLY A 974 3.23 -34.02 -30.33
C GLY A 974 4.35 -33.24 -29.68
N ASN A 975 5.53 -33.16 -30.29
CA ASN A 975 6.64 -32.31 -29.88
C ASN A 975 6.50 -30.85 -30.35
N HIS A 976 5.39 -30.50 -31.02
CA HIS A 976 5.09 -29.12 -31.40
C HIS A 976 4.86 -28.26 -30.13
N PRO A 977 5.61 -27.16 -29.92
CA PRO A 977 5.57 -26.40 -28.66
C PRO A 977 4.18 -25.92 -28.24
N LEU A 978 3.33 -25.57 -29.18
CA LEU A 978 1.98 -25.10 -28.91
C LEU A 978 1.15 -26.10 -28.09
N LEU A 979 1.39 -27.42 -28.30
CA LEU A 979 0.63 -28.49 -27.66
C LEU A 979 1.03 -28.73 -26.20
N TRP A 980 2.25 -28.34 -25.78
CA TRP A 980 2.76 -28.72 -24.47
C TRP A 980 3.45 -27.61 -23.68
N SER A 981 4.07 -26.60 -24.31
CA SER A 981 4.88 -25.62 -23.57
C SER A 981 4.04 -24.54 -22.89
N GLY A 982 2.72 -24.60 -23.00
CA GLY A 982 1.79 -23.80 -22.22
C GLY A 982 1.64 -24.27 -20.77
N TYR A 983 1.76 -25.56 -20.51
CA TYR A 983 1.52 -26.11 -19.17
C TYR A 983 2.59 -25.72 -18.16
N MET A 984 2.17 -25.48 -16.94
CA MET A 984 3.02 -25.08 -15.80
C MET A 984 2.68 -25.92 -14.58
N SER A 985 3.69 -26.45 -13.92
CA SER A 985 3.58 -27.01 -12.57
C SER A 985 3.95 -25.95 -11.55
N VAL A 986 3.06 -25.67 -10.62
CA VAL A 986 3.21 -24.58 -9.64
C VAL A 986 3.09 -25.10 -8.22
N GLY A 987 3.89 -24.60 -7.30
CA GLY A 987 3.79 -24.88 -5.88
C GLY A 987 4.84 -25.87 -5.38
N ASP A 988 4.41 -26.97 -4.78
CA ASP A 988 5.28 -27.91 -4.10
C ASP A 988 6.39 -28.44 -5.03
N TRP A 989 7.61 -28.09 -4.68
CA TRP A 989 8.80 -28.47 -5.44
C TRP A 989 9.60 -29.59 -4.76
N LYS A 990 9.30 -29.90 -3.49
CA LYS A 990 10.02 -30.91 -2.69
C LYS A 990 9.43 -32.33 -2.76
N ASN A 991 8.10 -32.44 -2.66
CA ASN A 991 7.42 -33.75 -2.44
C ASN A 991 6.79 -34.29 -3.71
#